data_07d5df8c579ba89fc3e02814841edc90
#
_entry.id   07d5df8c579ba89fc3e02814841edc90
#
_cell.length_a   1.000
_cell.length_b   1.000
_cell.length_c   1.000
_cell.angle_alpha   90.00
_cell.angle_beta   90.00
_cell.angle_gamma   90.00
#
_symmetry.space_group_name_H-M   'P 1'
#
loop_
_entity.id
_entity.type
_entity.pdbx_description
1 polymer ?
#
loop_
_entity_poly.entity_id
_entity_poly.type
_entity_poly.pdbx_seq_one_letter_code
_entity_poly.pdbx_strand_id
1 'polypeptide(L)'
;MPKSLVIVESPTKARTFQKYLGRDFVIKASKGHVVDLPKSKLGIDLDDGFAPQYVTIKGKGKVLTELKQAAKKVDRVLLATDPDREGEAIAWHLSRQLARSQPNIRRILLNEITREAIAAAVDTPGPIDEHKVDAQQARRVLDRLVGYQVSPQLWKVFYYGLSAGRVQTVALRLIVEREREIRAFTPEEYWSLRAVLTGDAGEPFEAKLTRWEGEKARIPDTAAKDAVLKALAGVEWRVVKVERKQRRRSPEPPYITSTLQRDASTRLGFSARRTMMLAQQLYEGLEIGEEGAVGLITYMRTDSTRVADSAREEHRAFVKDAYGDEYLPAKDRHFKVKKGAQDAHEAIRPTGVQRTPESLRRHLKKDQLALYTLIWQRFTASLMAEARYEATGVDIAAGPGLFRATGNRLLFDGYRKVLQPRDNGARNGEDAEALLPAIADGEALTLNELLPKQHFTEPPPRYSESSLIKELEERGIGRPSTYASIVSTIQGRDYLSLDEKRRFQPTELGERVWQVLDESFPKLFEVGFTARMEEELDKIEEGDEDWVSVVRGFYAPLREDLARMEARVDELRESIREVTEITCDRCGRPMVKTWGRNGPFLACSGYPECRGSRPLENPEPAGDQTCPLCGAPMMIRTGRFGRFAACSRYPDCKGTSPLQIGVPCPREGCDGQLVEKRSKRGRTFYGCNRYPDCDFASWNKPVATPCPDCGGMVVEKSSKAKGNFQQCTVCKLEIPE
;
A
#
# COMPACT_ATOMS: atom_id res chain seq x y z
N MET A 1 -46.97 6.95 10.62
CA MET A 1 -45.68 7.65 10.55
C MET A 1 -44.59 6.60 10.66
N PRO A 2 -43.38 6.80 10.10
CA PRO A 2 -42.31 5.84 10.24
C PRO A 2 -41.92 5.70 11.72
N LYS A 3 -41.75 4.45 12.16
CA LYS A 3 -41.47 4.11 13.56
C LYS A 3 -39.97 4.22 13.89
N SER A 4 -39.09 4.20 12.89
CA SER A 4 -37.64 4.19 13.12
C SER A 4 -36.90 5.05 12.10
N LEU A 5 -35.84 5.77 12.60
CA LEU A 5 -34.84 6.42 11.76
C LEU A 5 -33.56 5.59 11.80
N VAL A 6 -33.10 5.11 10.64
CA VAL A 6 -31.82 4.45 10.51
C VAL A 6 -30.80 5.43 9.96
N ILE A 7 -29.69 5.60 10.67
CA ILE A 7 -28.59 6.49 10.27
C ILE A 7 -27.38 5.63 9.90
N VAL A 8 -26.94 5.76 8.66
CA VAL A 8 -25.76 5.09 8.09
C VAL A 8 -24.66 6.12 7.76
N GLU A 9 -23.45 5.66 7.46
CA GLU A 9 -22.32 6.58 7.17
C GLU A 9 -22.37 7.18 5.77
N SER A 10 -22.78 6.41 4.77
CA SER A 10 -22.69 6.81 3.37
C SER A 10 -24.04 6.84 2.63
N PRO A 11 -24.20 7.69 1.61
CA PRO A 11 -25.38 7.68 0.76
C PRO A 11 -25.58 6.35 -0.01
N THR A 12 -24.50 5.63 -0.29
CA THR A 12 -24.57 4.31 -0.96
C THR A 12 -25.21 3.29 -0.03
N LYS A 13 -24.70 3.18 1.21
CA LYS A 13 -25.26 2.32 2.25
C LYS A 13 -26.75 2.68 2.51
N ALA A 14 -27.08 3.98 2.49
CA ALA A 14 -28.47 4.40 2.67
C ALA A 14 -29.40 3.88 1.56
N ARG A 15 -28.98 3.83 0.32
CA ARG A 15 -29.77 3.28 -0.80
C ARG A 15 -29.98 1.77 -0.66
N THR A 16 -28.96 1.03 -0.24
CA THR A 16 -29.06 -0.41 0.00
C THR A 16 -30.04 -0.71 1.14
N PHE A 17 -29.97 0.03 2.25
CA PHE A 17 -30.91 -0.11 3.36
C PHE A 17 -32.35 0.24 2.98
N GLN A 18 -32.55 1.31 2.20
CA GLN A 18 -33.88 1.73 1.75
C GLN A 18 -34.58 0.65 0.94
N LYS A 19 -33.85 -0.18 0.21
CA LYS A 19 -34.36 -1.30 -0.55
C LYS A 19 -34.89 -2.44 0.35
N TYR A 20 -34.17 -2.72 1.45
CA TYR A 20 -34.47 -3.87 2.31
C TYR A 20 -35.44 -3.55 3.45
N LEU A 21 -35.44 -2.30 3.89
CA LEU A 21 -36.31 -1.84 4.96
C LEU A 21 -37.57 -1.16 4.37
N GLY A 22 -38.72 -1.54 4.90
CA GLY A 22 -40.04 -1.08 4.44
C GLY A 22 -40.34 0.39 4.82
N ARG A 23 -41.65 0.76 4.66
CA ARG A 23 -42.15 2.13 4.86
C ARG A 23 -42.09 2.61 6.32
N ASP A 24 -41.90 1.71 7.27
CA ASP A 24 -41.75 2.04 8.70
C ASP A 24 -40.39 2.63 9.05
N PHE A 25 -39.48 2.68 8.08
CA PHE A 25 -38.11 3.17 8.28
C PHE A 25 -37.82 4.38 7.39
N VAL A 26 -37.25 5.41 8.03
CA VAL A 26 -36.61 6.55 7.33
C VAL A 26 -35.09 6.32 7.36
N ILE A 27 -34.45 6.29 6.17
CA ILE A 27 -33.01 6.09 6.08
C ILE A 27 -32.32 7.42 5.76
N LYS A 28 -31.30 7.76 6.53
CA LYS A 28 -30.47 8.97 6.34
C LYS A 28 -28.99 8.63 6.45
N ALA A 29 -28.15 9.44 5.78
CA ALA A 29 -26.71 9.31 5.85
C ALA A 29 -26.06 10.48 6.60
N SER A 30 -25.14 10.19 7.54
CA SER A 30 -24.30 11.20 8.24
C SER A 30 -23.19 11.75 7.33
N LYS A 31 -22.87 11.01 6.26
CA LYS A 31 -21.74 11.31 5.36
C LYS A 31 -20.40 11.31 6.08
N GLY A 32 -20.17 10.34 6.98
CA GLY A 32 -19.01 10.21 7.86
C GLY A 32 -19.16 11.01 9.16
N HIS A 33 -18.04 11.35 9.81
CA HIS A 33 -18.02 12.14 11.04
C HIS A 33 -18.76 13.47 10.92
N VAL A 34 -19.49 13.83 11.96
CA VAL A 34 -20.21 15.11 12.04
C VAL A 34 -19.53 16.10 12.98
N VAL A 35 -18.75 15.60 13.94
CA VAL A 35 -17.90 16.37 14.86
C VAL A 35 -16.49 15.80 14.86
N ASP A 36 -15.51 16.64 15.18
CA ASP A 36 -14.09 16.26 15.31
C ASP A 36 -13.38 17.32 16.18
N LEU A 37 -12.12 17.07 16.53
CA LEU A 37 -11.24 18.06 17.16
C LEU A 37 -11.02 19.27 16.23
N PRO A 38 -10.85 20.50 16.76
CA PRO A 38 -10.64 21.69 15.96
C PRO A 38 -9.36 21.58 15.10
N LYS A 39 -9.40 22.07 13.85
CA LYS A 39 -8.27 21.94 12.92
C LYS A 39 -7.09 22.86 13.23
N SER A 40 -7.32 24.00 13.90
CA SER A 40 -6.30 25.04 14.13
C SER A 40 -5.73 25.04 15.56
N LYS A 41 -6.25 24.21 16.43
CA LYS A 41 -5.85 24.12 17.85
C LYS A 41 -5.62 22.67 18.24
N LEU A 42 -4.90 22.44 19.34
CA LEU A 42 -4.72 21.12 19.93
C LEU A 42 -6.09 20.49 20.21
N GLY A 43 -6.98 21.23 20.86
CA GLY A 43 -8.35 20.81 21.16
C GLY A 43 -8.42 19.68 22.18
N ILE A 44 -7.43 19.56 23.04
CA ILE A 44 -7.33 18.60 24.14
C ILE A 44 -6.96 19.39 25.38
N ASP A 45 -7.65 19.16 26.49
CA ASP A 45 -7.31 19.71 27.78
C ASP A 45 -6.23 18.83 28.43
N LEU A 46 -5.02 19.37 28.57
CA LEU A 46 -3.89 18.62 29.10
C LEU A 46 -3.91 18.46 30.61
N ASP A 47 -4.65 19.33 31.30
CA ASP A 47 -4.72 19.42 32.75
C ASP A 47 -5.96 18.72 33.33
N ASP A 48 -7.02 18.57 32.49
CA ASP A 48 -8.26 17.89 32.83
C ASP A 48 -8.46 16.58 32.06
N GLY A 49 -7.72 15.54 32.43
CA GLY A 49 -7.91 14.16 31.95
C GLY A 49 -7.81 14.00 30.42
N PHE A 50 -7.12 14.88 29.72
CA PHE A 50 -7.01 14.89 28.25
C PHE A 50 -8.36 15.04 27.53
N ALA A 51 -9.33 15.70 28.16
CA ALA A 51 -10.67 15.85 27.63
C ALA A 51 -10.69 16.47 26.23
N PRO A 52 -11.26 15.81 25.20
CA PRO A 52 -11.29 16.31 23.86
C PRO A 52 -12.40 17.35 23.66
N GLN A 53 -12.06 18.47 23.05
CA GLN A 53 -12.98 19.56 22.72
C GLN A 53 -13.56 19.36 21.32
N TYR A 54 -14.64 18.62 21.21
CA TYR A 54 -15.27 18.35 19.94
C TYR A 54 -16.05 19.53 19.38
N VAL A 55 -15.87 19.81 18.09
CA VAL A 55 -16.58 20.85 17.33
C VAL A 55 -17.27 20.28 16.10
N THR A 56 -18.37 20.88 15.67
CA THR A 56 -19.03 20.50 14.42
C THR A 56 -18.10 20.74 13.24
N ILE A 57 -17.90 19.73 12.41
CA ILE A 57 -17.07 19.82 11.21
C ILE A 57 -17.70 20.85 10.24
N LYS A 58 -16.87 21.75 9.68
CA LYS A 58 -17.31 22.75 8.69
C LYS A 58 -18.05 22.06 7.54
N GLY A 59 -19.29 22.51 7.27
CA GLY A 59 -20.17 21.95 6.23
C GLY A 59 -21.11 20.83 6.71
N LYS A 60 -20.97 20.33 7.95
CA LYS A 60 -21.85 19.28 8.51
C LYS A 60 -23.07 19.81 9.26
N GLY A 61 -23.16 21.11 9.50
CA GLY A 61 -24.31 21.71 10.22
C GLY A 61 -25.67 21.39 9.58
N LYS A 62 -25.76 21.46 8.24
CA LYS A 62 -27.00 21.11 7.50
C LYS A 62 -27.39 19.63 7.72
N VAL A 63 -26.42 18.74 7.63
CA VAL A 63 -26.65 17.28 7.84
C VAL A 63 -27.17 17.03 9.27
N LEU A 64 -26.56 17.66 10.28
CA LEU A 64 -27.01 17.54 11.66
C LEU A 64 -28.43 18.08 11.86
N THR A 65 -28.74 19.21 11.24
CA THR A 65 -30.11 19.78 11.30
C THR A 65 -31.15 18.85 10.70
N GLU A 66 -30.85 18.27 9.52
CA GLU A 66 -31.73 17.27 8.86
C GLU A 66 -31.93 16.04 9.72
N LEU A 67 -30.84 15.52 10.34
CA LEU A 67 -30.90 14.34 11.23
C LEU A 67 -31.73 14.65 12.48
N LYS A 68 -31.54 15.80 13.13
CA LYS A 68 -32.33 16.25 14.30
C LYS A 68 -33.82 16.38 13.97
N GLN A 69 -34.15 16.94 12.79
CA GLN A 69 -35.54 17.07 12.34
C GLN A 69 -36.18 15.69 12.04
N ALA A 70 -35.41 14.78 11.46
CA ALA A 70 -35.90 13.41 11.21
C ALA A 70 -36.08 12.61 12.53
N ALA A 71 -35.16 12.75 13.45
CA ALA A 71 -35.20 12.07 14.76
C ALA A 71 -36.43 12.47 15.59
N LYS A 72 -36.89 13.71 15.52
CA LYS A 72 -38.11 14.19 16.22
C LYS A 72 -39.42 13.56 15.73
N LYS A 73 -39.41 12.91 14.57
CA LYS A 73 -40.60 12.38 13.89
C LYS A 73 -40.76 10.87 14.01
N VAL A 74 -39.91 10.21 14.79
CA VAL A 74 -39.84 8.75 14.90
C VAL A 74 -39.82 8.32 16.38
N ASP A 75 -40.14 7.06 16.62
CA ASP A 75 -40.18 6.48 17.98
C ASP A 75 -38.78 6.04 18.47
N ARG A 76 -37.87 5.74 17.54
CA ARG A 76 -36.48 5.34 17.84
C ARG A 76 -35.51 5.69 16.72
N VAL A 77 -34.23 5.82 17.09
CA VAL A 77 -33.11 5.97 16.15
C VAL A 77 -32.22 4.73 16.23
N LEU A 78 -31.88 4.17 15.07
CA LEU A 78 -30.95 3.06 14.92
C LEU A 78 -29.68 3.57 14.21
N LEU A 79 -28.52 3.42 14.86
CA LEU A 79 -27.23 3.83 14.34
C LEU A 79 -26.55 2.63 13.68
N ALA A 80 -26.49 2.64 12.34
CA ALA A 80 -25.99 1.56 11.48
C ALA A 80 -24.67 1.93 10.84
N THR A 81 -23.76 2.50 11.60
CA THR A 81 -22.37 2.79 11.20
C THR A 81 -21.55 1.51 11.10
N ASP A 82 -20.35 1.57 10.52
CA ASP A 82 -19.50 0.40 10.34
C ASP A 82 -19.17 -0.28 11.70
N PRO A 83 -18.85 -1.57 11.74
CA PRO A 83 -18.68 -2.32 13.00
C PRO A 83 -17.31 -2.14 13.65
N ASP A 84 -16.49 -1.17 13.20
CA ASP A 84 -15.18 -0.86 13.78
C ASP A 84 -15.23 0.30 14.79
N ARG A 85 -14.09 0.57 15.48
CA ARG A 85 -13.93 1.68 16.45
C ARG A 85 -14.34 3.05 15.88
N GLU A 86 -14.05 3.29 14.59
CA GLU A 86 -14.37 4.55 13.89
C GLU A 86 -15.90 4.69 13.74
N GLY A 87 -16.58 3.63 13.31
CA GLY A 87 -18.03 3.61 13.21
C GLY A 87 -18.71 3.73 14.57
N GLU A 88 -18.12 3.16 15.63
CA GLU A 88 -18.63 3.28 16.99
C GLU A 88 -18.53 4.72 17.50
N ALA A 89 -17.40 5.38 17.27
CA ALA A 89 -17.22 6.80 17.60
C ALA A 89 -18.18 7.71 16.82
N ILE A 90 -18.44 7.41 15.53
CA ILE A 90 -19.46 8.14 14.75
C ILE A 90 -20.86 7.96 15.39
N ALA A 91 -21.21 6.73 15.78
CA ALA A 91 -22.47 6.43 16.44
C ALA A 91 -22.60 7.20 17.77
N TRP A 92 -21.56 7.18 18.59
CA TRP A 92 -21.52 7.91 19.86
C TRP A 92 -21.67 9.43 19.70
N HIS A 93 -20.96 10.01 18.73
CA HIS A 93 -21.10 11.43 18.44
C HIS A 93 -22.50 11.79 17.96
N LEU A 94 -23.10 10.96 17.10
CA LEU A 94 -24.48 11.15 16.63
C LEU A 94 -25.46 11.03 17.79
N SER A 95 -25.32 10.05 18.69
CA SER A 95 -26.20 9.87 19.83
C SER A 95 -26.22 11.11 20.72
N ARG A 96 -25.05 11.67 21.05
CA ARG A 96 -24.93 12.90 21.85
C ARG A 96 -25.56 14.12 21.16
N GLN A 97 -25.43 14.22 19.84
CA GLN A 97 -26.04 15.31 19.06
C GLN A 97 -27.56 15.19 18.94
N LEU A 98 -28.11 13.96 19.01
CA LEU A 98 -29.52 13.68 18.80
C LEU A 98 -30.29 13.44 20.10
N ALA A 99 -29.65 13.20 21.23
CA ALA A 99 -30.27 12.83 22.51
C ALA A 99 -31.40 13.77 22.95
N ARG A 100 -31.26 15.11 22.74
CA ARG A 100 -32.31 16.09 23.02
C ARG A 100 -33.51 16.02 22.08
N SER A 101 -33.35 15.40 20.89
CA SER A 101 -34.40 15.27 19.86
C SER A 101 -35.11 13.93 19.96
N GLN A 102 -34.40 12.89 20.35
CA GLN A 102 -34.89 11.51 20.50
C GLN A 102 -33.99 10.76 21.50
N PRO A 103 -34.51 10.37 22.68
CA PRO A 103 -33.72 9.67 23.70
C PRO A 103 -33.57 8.16 23.40
N ASN A 104 -34.48 7.55 22.62
CA ASN A 104 -34.41 6.13 22.29
C ASN A 104 -33.48 5.91 21.09
N ILE A 105 -32.18 5.84 21.36
CA ILE A 105 -31.14 5.60 20.36
C ILE A 105 -30.48 4.26 20.64
N ARG A 106 -30.36 3.42 19.59
CA ARG A 106 -29.77 2.09 19.66
C ARG A 106 -28.76 1.90 18.53
N ARG A 107 -27.86 0.97 18.74
CA ARG A 107 -26.80 0.56 17.82
C ARG A 107 -27.20 -0.73 17.09
N ILE A 108 -26.95 -0.82 15.78
CA ILE A 108 -27.00 -2.07 15.02
C ILE A 108 -25.69 -2.31 14.31
N LEU A 109 -25.17 -3.53 14.43
CA LEU A 109 -23.88 -3.96 13.86
C LEU A 109 -24.12 -4.88 12.67
N LEU A 110 -23.33 -4.70 11.61
CA LEU A 110 -23.47 -5.45 10.37
C LEU A 110 -22.11 -5.83 9.82
N ASN A 111 -21.81 -7.12 9.84
CA ASN A 111 -20.63 -7.68 9.18
C ASN A 111 -20.83 -7.81 7.67
N GLU A 112 -22.07 -7.87 7.20
CA GLU A 112 -22.45 -7.88 5.78
C GLU A 112 -23.75 -7.11 5.58
N ILE A 113 -23.96 -6.59 4.36
CA ILE A 113 -25.13 -5.80 4.01
C ILE A 113 -26.03 -6.64 3.08
N THR A 114 -26.70 -7.63 3.69
CA THR A 114 -27.70 -8.50 3.07
C THR A 114 -29.07 -8.22 3.68
N ARG A 115 -30.14 -8.70 3.05
CA ARG A 115 -31.51 -8.56 3.57
C ARG A 115 -31.65 -9.21 4.93
N GLU A 116 -31.13 -10.41 5.06
CA GLU A 116 -31.21 -11.26 6.26
C GLU A 116 -30.44 -10.62 7.42
N ALA A 117 -29.21 -10.18 7.16
CA ALA A 117 -28.37 -9.53 8.19
C ALA A 117 -28.98 -8.21 8.68
N ILE A 118 -29.54 -7.39 7.78
CA ILE A 118 -30.20 -6.13 8.15
C ILE A 118 -31.47 -6.42 8.98
N ALA A 119 -32.30 -7.39 8.59
CA ALA A 119 -33.49 -7.74 9.35
C ALA A 119 -33.14 -8.21 10.76
N ALA A 120 -32.20 -9.15 10.89
CA ALA A 120 -31.73 -9.63 12.19
C ALA A 120 -31.16 -8.51 13.09
N ALA A 121 -30.35 -7.61 12.52
CA ALA A 121 -29.76 -6.50 13.27
C ALA A 121 -30.80 -5.46 13.75
N VAL A 122 -31.87 -5.23 12.97
CA VAL A 122 -32.96 -4.33 13.34
C VAL A 122 -33.84 -4.91 14.46
N ASP A 123 -33.97 -6.24 14.50
CA ASP A 123 -34.75 -6.94 15.51
C ASP A 123 -34.01 -7.03 16.86
N THR A 124 -32.68 -7.02 16.84
CA THR A 124 -31.83 -7.14 18.04
C THR A 124 -30.83 -5.97 18.20
N PRO A 125 -31.32 -4.71 18.34
CA PRO A 125 -30.45 -3.57 18.49
C PRO A 125 -29.81 -3.52 19.89
N GLY A 126 -28.51 -3.26 19.95
CA GLY A 126 -27.72 -3.15 21.19
C GLY A 126 -27.50 -1.72 21.66
N PRO A 127 -26.76 -1.53 22.76
CA PRO A 127 -26.20 -0.25 23.17
C PRO A 127 -25.01 0.13 22.29
N ILE A 128 -24.54 1.36 22.43
CA ILE A 128 -23.22 1.79 21.91
C ILE A 128 -22.16 1.19 22.84
N ASP A 129 -21.10 0.68 22.25
CA ASP A 129 -19.95 0.13 22.98
C ASP A 129 -18.99 1.26 23.39
N GLU A 130 -19.05 1.64 24.65
CA GLU A 130 -18.25 2.76 25.20
C GLU A 130 -16.75 2.44 25.20
N HIS A 131 -16.34 1.17 25.37
CA HIS A 131 -14.94 0.79 25.34
C HIS A 131 -14.33 0.99 23.92
N LYS A 132 -15.08 0.68 22.88
CA LYS A 132 -14.66 0.98 21.49
C LYS A 132 -14.56 2.49 21.25
N VAL A 133 -15.47 3.27 21.81
CA VAL A 133 -15.41 4.74 21.75
C VAL A 133 -14.16 5.26 22.45
N ASP A 134 -13.86 4.77 23.63
CA ASP A 134 -12.69 5.16 24.43
C ASP A 134 -11.39 4.78 23.73
N ALA A 135 -11.30 3.61 23.13
CA ALA A 135 -10.15 3.18 22.34
C ALA A 135 -9.92 4.09 21.09
N GLN A 136 -11.01 4.48 20.41
CA GLN A 136 -10.92 5.43 19.30
C GLN A 136 -10.53 6.82 19.77
N GLN A 137 -11.11 7.28 20.90
CA GLN A 137 -10.81 8.58 21.51
C GLN A 137 -9.33 8.64 21.95
N ALA A 138 -8.83 7.60 22.65
CA ALA A 138 -7.42 7.50 23.01
C ALA A 138 -6.51 7.61 21.79
N ARG A 139 -6.77 6.81 20.74
CA ARG A 139 -6.03 6.89 19.48
C ARG A 139 -6.05 8.30 18.91
N ARG A 140 -7.23 8.92 18.84
CA ARG A 140 -7.39 10.27 18.29
C ARG A 140 -6.61 11.32 19.08
N VAL A 141 -6.61 11.21 20.41
CA VAL A 141 -5.84 12.07 21.32
C VAL A 141 -4.33 11.87 21.13
N LEU A 142 -3.85 10.62 21.14
CA LEU A 142 -2.43 10.29 20.90
C LEU A 142 -1.90 10.82 19.57
N ASP A 143 -2.63 10.57 18.48
CA ASP A 143 -2.24 11.04 17.14
C ASP A 143 -2.28 12.58 17.06
N ARG A 144 -3.19 13.23 17.79
CA ARG A 144 -3.25 14.69 17.88
C ARG A 144 -2.09 15.26 18.68
N LEU A 145 -1.73 14.68 19.81
CA LEU A 145 -0.58 15.10 20.63
C LEU A 145 0.70 15.06 19.82
N VAL A 146 1.00 13.94 19.15
CA VAL A 146 2.18 13.82 18.31
C VAL A 146 2.13 14.79 17.13
N GLY A 147 1.04 14.80 16.36
CA GLY A 147 0.93 15.61 15.16
C GLY A 147 1.04 17.12 15.43
N TYR A 148 0.49 17.60 16.52
CA TYR A 148 0.43 19.04 16.84
C TYR A 148 1.54 19.55 17.73
N GLN A 149 2.29 18.67 18.40
CA GLN A 149 3.41 19.09 19.25
C GLN A 149 4.77 18.77 18.61
N VAL A 150 4.92 17.62 17.95
CA VAL A 150 6.20 17.25 17.30
C VAL A 150 6.36 17.95 15.95
N SER A 151 5.31 18.03 15.12
CA SER A 151 5.44 18.67 13.80
C SER A 151 5.91 20.12 13.85
N PRO A 152 5.44 20.99 14.77
CA PRO A 152 5.97 22.35 14.90
C PRO A 152 7.46 22.40 15.26
N GLN A 153 7.99 21.42 15.97
CA GLN A 153 9.43 21.36 16.26
C GLN A 153 10.24 21.11 14.98
N LEU A 154 9.73 20.22 14.09
CA LEU A 154 10.35 20.04 12.76
C LEU A 154 10.35 21.35 11.94
N TRP A 155 9.31 22.19 12.08
CA TRP A 155 9.29 23.50 11.38
C TRP A 155 10.36 24.47 11.88
N LYS A 156 10.73 24.38 13.15
CA LYS A 156 11.82 25.17 13.70
C LYS A 156 13.18 24.74 13.16
N VAL A 157 13.37 23.44 12.90
CA VAL A 157 14.62 22.88 12.37
C VAL A 157 14.72 23.03 10.85
N PHE A 158 13.65 22.73 10.11
CA PHE A 158 13.61 22.71 8.64
C PHE A 158 12.80 23.88 8.09
N TYR A 159 11.51 23.65 7.81
CA TYR A 159 10.56 24.61 7.27
C TYR A 159 9.12 24.23 7.58
N TYR A 160 8.22 25.19 7.47
CA TYR A 160 6.79 25.00 7.74
C TYR A 160 6.12 24.02 6.78
N GLY A 161 5.38 23.07 7.34
CA GLY A 161 4.54 22.12 6.60
C GLY A 161 5.01 20.67 6.65
N LEU A 162 6.20 20.39 7.21
CA LEU A 162 6.61 19.03 7.54
C LEU A 162 5.75 18.47 8.67
N SER A 163 5.64 17.17 8.74
CA SER A 163 4.80 16.55 9.77
C SER A 163 5.36 15.22 10.25
N ALA A 164 5.29 15.02 11.55
CA ALA A 164 5.50 13.75 12.20
C ALA A 164 4.15 13.12 12.58
N GLY A 165 4.12 11.81 12.68
CA GLY A 165 2.96 11.07 13.14
C GLY A 165 3.40 9.74 13.75
N ARG A 166 2.74 9.32 14.82
CA ARG A 166 3.12 8.19 15.65
C ARG A 166 3.48 6.93 14.83
N VAL A 167 2.60 6.51 13.95
CA VAL A 167 2.79 5.28 13.15
C VAL A 167 3.51 5.56 11.82
N GLN A 168 3.22 6.69 11.18
CA GLN A 168 3.80 7.04 9.88
C GLN A 168 5.32 7.28 9.96
N THR A 169 5.80 7.84 11.06
CA THR A 169 7.23 8.06 11.27
C THR A 169 7.97 6.74 11.49
N VAL A 170 7.34 5.76 12.16
CA VAL A 170 7.91 4.41 12.29
C VAL A 170 7.96 3.68 10.95
N ALA A 171 6.97 3.86 10.09
CA ALA A 171 7.04 3.32 8.72
C ALA A 171 8.18 3.97 7.91
N LEU A 172 8.44 5.27 8.07
CA LEU A 172 9.61 5.94 7.48
C LEU A 172 10.92 5.37 8.05
N ARG A 173 11.00 5.15 9.36
CA ARG A 173 12.13 4.50 10.03
C ARG A 173 12.51 3.18 9.35
N LEU A 174 11.55 2.26 9.20
CA LEU A 174 11.78 0.96 8.57
C LEU A 174 12.39 1.08 7.17
N ILE A 175 11.92 2.07 6.40
CA ILE A 175 12.42 2.30 5.04
C ILE A 175 13.84 2.88 5.06
N VAL A 176 14.13 3.82 5.96
CA VAL A 176 15.48 4.42 6.10
C VAL A 176 16.48 3.38 6.62
N GLU A 177 16.11 2.58 7.62
CA GLU A 177 16.96 1.49 8.13
C GLU A 177 17.27 0.47 7.03
N ARG A 178 16.27 0.07 6.23
CA ARG A 178 16.46 -0.81 5.08
C ARG A 178 17.41 -0.22 4.03
N GLU A 179 17.31 1.06 3.75
CA GLU A 179 18.23 1.73 2.81
C GLU A 179 19.67 1.78 3.35
N ARG A 180 19.83 1.97 4.68
CA ARG A 180 21.15 1.89 5.34
C ARG A 180 21.73 0.48 5.27
N GLU A 181 20.92 -0.57 5.50
CA GLU A 181 21.33 -1.97 5.33
C GLU A 181 21.80 -2.24 3.90
N ILE A 182 21.06 -1.75 2.90
CA ILE A 182 21.41 -1.93 1.48
C ILE A 182 22.75 -1.25 1.15
N ARG A 183 22.97 -0.02 1.65
CA ARG A 183 24.22 0.73 1.40
C ARG A 183 25.43 0.14 2.11
N ALA A 184 25.22 -0.47 3.28
CA ALA A 184 26.29 -1.11 4.05
C ALA A 184 26.61 -2.53 3.55
N PHE A 185 25.78 -3.10 2.69
CA PHE A 185 25.90 -4.48 2.23
C PHE A 185 27.11 -4.64 1.30
N THR A 186 27.94 -5.63 1.58
CA THR A 186 29.05 -6.02 0.71
C THR A 186 28.70 -7.35 0.03
N PRO A 187 28.58 -7.39 -1.30
CA PRO A 187 28.34 -8.63 -2.03
C PRO A 187 29.48 -9.63 -1.87
N GLU A 188 29.14 -10.88 -1.57
CA GLU A 188 30.07 -12.00 -1.51
C GLU A 188 29.86 -12.93 -2.70
N GLU A 189 30.94 -13.33 -3.37
CA GLU A 189 30.91 -14.29 -4.46
C GLU A 189 30.62 -15.71 -3.93
N TYR A 190 29.83 -16.46 -4.67
CA TYR A 190 29.68 -17.89 -4.50
C TYR A 190 29.26 -18.56 -5.80
N TRP A 191 29.52 -19.85 -5.92
CA TRP A 191 29.15 -20.63 -7.10
C TRP A 191 28.15 -21.73 -6.75
N SER A 192 27.26 -22.02 -7.69
CA SER A 192 26.44 -23.23 -7.69
C SER A 192 26.82 -24.11 -8.85
N LEU A 193 26.74 -25.42 -8.66
CA LEU A 193 27.02 -26.39 -9.71
C LEU A 193 25.80 -27.27 -9.93
N ARG A 194 25.40 -27.40 -11.20
CA ARG A 194 24.41 -28.36 -11.66
C ARG A 194 25.06 -29.33 -12.64
N ALA A 195 24.52 -30.53 -12.70
CA ALA A 195 24.87 -31.53 -13.69
C ALA A 195 23.65 -31.86 -14.54
N VAL A 196 23.79 -31.93 -15.84
CA VAL A 196 22.81 -32.49 -16.77
C VAL A 196 23.16 -33.97 -16.93
N LEU A 197 22.26 -34.84 -16.55
CA LEU A 197 22.49 -36.29 -16.49
C LEU A 197 21.44 -37.02 -17.34
N THR A 198 21.81 -38.18 -17.89
CA THR A 198 20.91 -39.07 -18.60
C THR A 198 21.06 -40.49 -18.03
N GLY A 199 19.93 -41.09 -17.67
CA GLY A 199 19.85 -42.51 -17.26
C GLY A 199 19.32 -43.40 -18.38
N ASP A 200 18.91 -44.63 -17.99
CA ASP A 200 18.42 -45.67 -18.93
C ASP A 200 17.16 -45.23 -19.71
N ALA A 201 16.35 -44.35 -19.12
CA ALA A 201 15.17 -43.78 -19.79
C ALA A 201 15.48 -42.84 -21.00
N GLY A 202 16.74 -42.42 -21.14
CA GLY A 202 17.20 -41.59 -22.26
C GLY A 202 16.84 -40.12 -22.20
N GLU A 203 16.01 -39.65 -21.27
CA GLU A 203 15.63 -38.27 -21.10
C GLU A 203 16.62 -37.55 -20.14
N PRO A 204 17.17 -36.37 -20.54
CA PRO A 204 18.09 -35.63 -19.68
C PRO A 204 17.33 -34.92 -18.54
N PHE A 205 17.98 -34.83 -17.37
CA PHE A 205 17.49 -34.09 -16.21
C PHE A 205 18.62 -33.37 -15.48
N GLU A 206 18.28 -32.34 -14.70
CA GLU A 206 19.26 -31.57 -13.94
C GLU A 206 19.32 -32.02 -12.49
N ALA A 207 20.54 -32.16 -11.95
CA ALA A 207 20.81 -32.36 -10.53
C ALA A 207 21.74 -31.26 -9.99
N LYS A 208 21.48 -30.77 -8.80
CA LYS A 208 22.26 -29.73 -8.13
C LYS A 208 23.21 -30.34 -7.11
N LEU A 209 24.47 -29.89 -7.09
CA LEU A 209 25.43 -30.23 -6.03
C LEU A 209 24.91 -29.71 -4.68
N THR A 210 24.73 -30.62 -3.73
CA THR A 210 24.22 -30.31 -2.39
C THR A 210 25.23 -30.55 -1.28
N ARG A 211 26.09 -31.56 -1.45
CA ARG A 211 27.19 -31.89 -0.50
C ARG A 211 28.48 -32.12 -1.23
N TRP A 212 29.57 -31.79 -0.57
CA TRP A 212 30.95 -32.07 -1.00
C TRP A 212 31.73 -32.63 0.17
N GLU A 213 32.37 -33.78 -0.03
CA GLU A 213 33.10 -34.50 1.06
C GLU A 213 32.25 -34.71 2.34
N GLY A 214 30.95 -34.98 2.17
CA GLY A 214 30.00 -35.16 3.26
C GLY A 214 29.38 -33.90 3.86
N GLU A 215 30.02 -32.74 3.66
CA GLU A 215 29.53 -31.44 4.15
C GLU A 215 28.63 -30.71 3.15
N LYS A 216 27.89 -29.72 3.61
CA LYS A 216 27.10 -28.85 2.70
C LYS A 216 28.02 -28.15 1.71
N ALA A 217 27.76 -28.33 0.42
CA ALA A 217 28.57 -27.77 -0.63
C ALA A 217 28.66 -26.22 -0.51
N ARG A 218 29.86 -25.71 -0.44
CA ARG A 218 30.20 -24.28 -0.47
C ARG A 218 31.32 -24.09 -1.49
N ILE A 219 31.09 -23.29 -2.50
CA ILE A 219 32.05 -22.94 -3.55
C ILE A 219 32.21 -21.42 -3.52
N PRO A 220 33.16 -20.88 -2.76
CA PRO A 220 33.22 -19.45 -2.47
C PRO A 220 33.81 -18.62 -3.62
N ASP A 221 34.61 -19.22 -4.50
CA ASP A 221 35.35 -18.51 -5.55
C ASP A 221 35.63 -19.38 -6.77
N THR A 222 36.26 -18.78 -7.79
CA THR A 222 36.61 -19.45 -9.02
C THR A 222 37.63 -20.57 -8.81
N ALA A 223 38.59 -20.44 -7.91
CA ALA A 223 39.60 -21.49 -7.65
C ALA A 223 38.96 -22.74 -7.05
N ALA A 224 38.06 -22.57 -6.08
CA ALA A 224 37.27 -23.66 -5.50
C ALA A 224 36.36 -24.32 -6.55
N LYS A 225 35.74 -23.53 -7.46
CA LYS A 225 34.95 -24.05 -8.57
C LYS A 225 35.81 -24.92 -9.50
N ASP A 226 37.01 -24.47 -9.88
CA ASP A 226 37.90 -25.22 -10.78
C ASP A 226 38.41 -26.51 -10.12
N ALA A 227 38.70 -26.50 -8.81
CA ALA A 227 39.06 -27.69 -8.07
C ALA A 227 37.92 -28.74 -8.05
N VAL A 228 36.69 -28.27 -7.81
CA VAL A 228 35.49 -29.15 -7.84
C VAL A 228 35.27 -29.73 -9.23
N LEU A 229 35.35 -28.96 -10.28
CA LEU A 229 35.20 -29.44 -11.67
C LEU A 229 36.27 -30.46 -12.04
N LYS A 230 37.53 -30.23 -11.64
CA LYS A 230 38.64 -31.17 -11.84
C LYS A 230 38.42 -32.49 -11.11
N ALA A 231 37.93 -32.43 -9.88
CA ALA A 231 37.65 -33.63 -9.08
C ALA A 231 36.46 -34.45 -9.61
N LEU A 232 35.56 -33.84 -10.34
CA LEU A 232 34.41 -34.47 -11.00
C LEU A 232 34.72 -35.01 -12.42
N ALA A 233 35.91 -34.76 -12.97
CA ALA A 233 36.29 -35.20 -14.28
C ALA A 233 36.54 -36.72 -14.28
N GLY A 234 35.80 -37.48 -15.10
CA GLY A 234 35.97 -38.92 -15.27
C GLY A 234 35.45 -39.77 -14.13
N VAL A 235 34.73 -39.21 -13.16
CA VAL A 235 34.13 -40.02 -12.09
C VAL A 235 32.85 -40.70 -12.56
N GLU A 236 32.54 -41.84 -11.96
CA GLU A 236 31.26 -42.54 -12.18
C GLU A 236 30.13 -41.78 -11.49
N TRP A 237 29.00 -41.67 -12.16
CA TRP A 237 27.77 -41.08 -11.66
C TRP A 237 26.76 -42.19 -11.37
N ARG A 238 26.33 -42.32 -10.14
CA ARG A 238 25.42 -43.40 -9.73
C ARG A 238 24.32 -42.88 -8.79
N VAL A 239 23.12 -43.35 -9.03
CA VAL A 239 21.98 -43.10 -8.13
C VAL A 239 22.19 -43.81 -6.82
N VAL A 240 22.23 -43.09 -5.72
CA VAL A 240 22.37 -43.64 -4.36
C VAL A 240 21.00 -43.97 -3.80
N LYS A 241 20.02 -43.11 -4.01
CA LYS A 241 18.69 -43.24 -3.42
C LYS A 241 17.65 -42.49 -4.23
N VAL A 242 16.54 -43.15 -4.48
CA VAL A 242 15.31 -42.53 -5.00
C VAL A 242 14.26 -42.50 -3.90
N GLU A 243 13.83 -41.34 -3.48
CA GLU A 243 12.82 -41.18 -2.44
C GLU A 243 11.55 -40.57 -3.03
N ARG A 244 10.43 -41.28 -2.93
CA ARG A 244 9.10 -40.80 -3.35
C ARG A 244 8.23 -40.56 -2.14
N LYS A 245 7.70 -39.36 -1.98
CA LYS A 245 6.82 -38.95 -0.86
C LYS A 245 5.60 -38.26 -1.35
N GLN A 246 4.45 -38.60 -0.83
CA GLN A 246 3.25 -37.79 -1.01
C GLN A 246 3.33 -36.57 -0.11
N ARG A 247 3.21 -35.38 -0.73
CA ARG A 247 3.09 -34.10 -0.05
C ARG A 247 1.71 -33.55 -0.24
N ARG A 248 1.14 -32.99 0.83
CA ARG A 248 -0.13 -32.26 0.81
C ARG A 248 0.15 -30.78 0.97
N ARG A 249 -0.52 -29.98 0.16
CA ARG A 249 -0.44 -28.53 0.25
C ARG A 249 -1.81 -27.98 0.60
N SER A 250 -1.92 -27.40 1.79
CA SER A 250 -3.12 -26.76 2.25
C SER A 250 -3.34 -25.39 1.58
N PRO A 251 -4.58 -24.99 1.33
CA PRO A 251 -4.88 -23.64 0.92
C PRO A 251 -4.57 -22.64 2.04
N GLU A 252 -4.29 -21.42 1.63
CA GLU A 252 -4.16 -20.29 2.57
C GLU A 252 -5.51 -19.88 3.14
N PRO A 253 -5.58 -19.26 4.34
CA PRO A 253 -6.82 -18.77 4.94
C PRO A 253 -7.55 -17.76 4.05
N PRO A 254 -8.85 -17.50 4.29
CA PRO A 254 -9.56 -16.41 3.66
C PRO A 254 -8.88 -15.07 4.00
N TYR A 255 -9.18 -14.04 3.23
CA TYR A 255 -8.51 -12.75 3.39
C TYR A 255 -8.86 -12.05 4.70
N ILE A 256 -7.85 -11.46 5.30
CA ILE A 256 -7.92 -10.33 6.22
C ILE A 256 -7.46 -9.06 5.48
N THR A 257 -7.62 -7.89 6.06
CA THR A 257 -7.30 -6.61 5.40
C THR A 257 -5.88 -6.57 4.83
N SER A 258 -4.88 -6.95 5.62
CA SER A 258 -3.47 -6.92 5.21
C SER A 258 -3.18 -7.87 4.04
N THR A 259 -3.67 -9.11 4.11
CA THR A 259 -3.46 -10.11 3.05
C THR A 259 -4.20 -9.75 1.77
N LEU A 260 -5.41 -9.15 1.86
CA LEU A 260 -6.12 -8.63 0.69
C LEU A 260 -5.35 -7.49 0.03
N GLN A 261 -4.86 -6.52 0.79
CA GLN A 261 -4.07 -5.40 0.26
C GLN A 261 -2.79 -5.89 -0.42
N ARG A 262 -2.10 -6.86 0.18
CA ARG A 262 -0.87 -7.46 -0.36
C ARG A 262 -1.12 -8.21 -1.67
N ASP A 263 -2.16 -9.03 -1.72
CA ASP A 263 -2.51 -9.79 -2.92
C ASP A 263 -3.05 -8.90 -4.04
N ALA A 264 -3.88 -7.92 -3.73
CA ALA A 264 -4.34 -6.93 -4.69
C ALA A 264 -3.17 -6.10 -5.27
N SER A 265 -2.17 -5.75 -4.45
CA SER A 265 -0.97 -5.07 -4.92
C SER A 265 -0.14 -5.92 -5.88
N THR A 266 0.08 -7.19 -5.55
CA THR A 266 0.95 -8.08 -6.33
C THR A 266 0.28 -8.69 -7.55
N ARG A 267 -1.02 -9.03 -7.48
CA ARG A 267 -1.76 -9.68 -8.58
C ARG A 267 -2.46 -8.69 -9.51
N LEU A 268 -2.96 -7.58 -8.96
CA LEU A 268 -3.77 -6.61 -9.70
C LEU A 268 -3.06 -5.26 -9.90
N GLY A 269 -1.92 -5.02 -9.24
CA GLY A 269 -1.21 -3.74 -9.27
C GLY A 269 -1.99 -2.60 -8.57
N PHE A 270 -2.92 -2.93 -7.66
CA PHE A 270 -3.69 -1.94 -6.92
C PHE A 270 -2.92 -1.46 -5.70
N SER A 271 -2.94 -0.14 -5.44
CA SER A 271 -2.46 0.37 -4.16
C SER A 271 -3.41 -0.02 -3.03
N ALA A 272 -2.93 -0.09 -1.79
CA ALA A 272 -3.76 -0.37 -0.62
C ALA A 272 -4.96 0.58 -0.52
N ARG A 273 -4.75 1.88 -0.81
CA ARG A 273 -5.84 2.86 -0.87
C ARG A 273 -6.89 2.52 -1.92
N ARG A 274 -6.47 2.11 -3.13
CA ARG A 274 -7.39 1.71 -4.21
C ARG A 274 -8.14 0.43 -3.83
N THR A 275 -7.45 -0.55 -3.27
CA THR A 275 -8.03 -1.80 -2.78
C THR A 275 -9.12 -1.53 -1.75
N MET A 276 -8.84 -0.72 -0.72
CA MET A 276 -9.83 -0.40 0.31
C MET A 276 -11.02 0.41 -0.22
N MET A 277 -10.79 1.32 -1.16
CA MET A 277 -11.89 2.06 -1.82
C MET A 277 -12.82 1.12 -2.60
N LEU A 278 -12.27 0.16 -3.33
CA LEU A 278 -13.07 -0.82 -4.08
C LEU A 278 -13.77 -1.81 -3.14
N ALA A 279 -13.09 -2.28 -2.10
CA ALA A 279 -13.67 -3.15 -1.08
C ALA A 279 -14.85 -2.47 -0.36
N GLN A 280 -14.73 -1.18 -0.02
CA GLN A 280 -15.83 -0.39 0.55
C GLN A 280 -17.05 -0.36 -0.39
N GLN A 281 -16.83 -0.18 -1.70
CA GLN A 281 -17.92 -0.20 -2.68
C GLN A 281 -18.60 -1.57 -2.77
N LEU A 282 -17.81 -2.66 -2.73
CA LEU A 282 -18.33 -4.02 -2.73
C LEU A 282 -19.13 -4.33 -1.45
N TYR A 283 -18.68 -3.83 -0.30
CA TYR A 283 -19.37 -4.00 0.98
C TYR A 283 -20.67 -3.19 1.06
N GLU A 284 -20.64 -1.89 0.70
CA GLU A 284 -21.79 -0.99 0.84
C GLU A 284 -22.97 -1.32 -0.10
N GLY A 285 -22.70 -2.03 -1.18
CA GLY A 285 -23.67 -2.49 -2.15
C GLY A 285 -23.52 -1.90 -3.54
N LEU A 286 -23.68 -2.77 -4.52
CA LEU A 286 -23.67 -2.46 -5.95
C LEU A 286 -24.92 -3.03 -6.61
N GLU A 287 -25.40 -2.34 -7.65
CA GLU A 287 -26.55 -2.81 -8.44
C GLU A 287 -26.17 -4.05 -9.25
N ILE A 288 -26.86 -5.16 -9.00
CA ILE A 288 -26.65 -6.44 -9.69
C ILE A 288 -27.95 -6.97 -10.34
N GLY A 289 -28.44 -6.23 -11.30
CA GLY A 289 -29.64 -6.60 -12.08
C GLY A 289 -30.91 -6.58 -11.22
N GLU A 290 -31.71 -7.62 -11.29
CA GLU A 290 -33.01 -7.73 -10.60
C GLU A 290 -32.89 -7.74 -9.08
N GLU A 291 -31.74 -8.19 -8.55
CA GLU A 291 -31.48 -8.15 -7.11
C GLU A 291 -31.25 -6.68 -6.61
N GLY A 292 -31.00 -5.72 -7.52
CA GLY A 292 -30.70 -4.31 -7.21
C GLY A 292 -29.43 -4.17 -6.39
N ALA A 293 -29.38 -3.19 -5.47
CA ALA A 293 -28.19 -2.93 -4.65
C ALA A 293 -27.99 -4.04 -3.60
N VAL A 294 -26.85 -4.74 -3.65
CA VAL A 294 -26.47 -5.83 -2.75
C VAL A 294 -25.02 -5.63 -2.28
N GLY A 295 -24.76 -5.79 -0.98
CA GLY A 295 -23.40 -5.92 -0.44
C GLY A 295 -22.81 -7.25 -0.88
N LEU A 296 -21.69 -7.20 -1.61
CA LEU A 296 -21.10 -8.39 -2.24
C LEU A 296 -20.03 -9.07 -1.40
N ILE A 297 -19.48 -8.37 -0.41
CA ILE A 297 -18.47 -8.91 0.51
C ILE A 297 -18.82 -8.54 1.95
N THR A 298 -18.26 -9.29 2.90
CA THR A 298 -18.26 -8.96 4.32
C THR A 298 -17.40 -7.72 4.60
N TYR A 299 -17.49 -7.19 5.80
CA TYR A 299 -16.73 -6.01 6.22
C TYR A 299 -15.22 -6.19 6.03
N MET A 300 -14.59 -5.26 5.30
CA MET A 300 -13.24 -5.42 4.79
C MET A 300 -12.13 -4.96 5.75
N ARG A 301 -12.46 -4.35 6.89
CA ARG A 301 -11.48 -3.99 7.90
C ARG A 301 -11.52 -5.02 9.04
N THR A 302 -10.80 -6.10 8.85
CA THR A 302 -10.77 -7.23 9.78
C THR A 302 -9.38 -7.86 9.81
N ASP A 303 -8.98 -8.37 10.95
CA ASP A 303 -7.82 -9.23 11.17
C ASP A 303 -8.22 -10.68 11.50
N SER A 304 -9.53 -10.97 11.51
CA SER A 304 -10.08 -12.29 11.75
C SER A 304 -10.14 -13.14 10.48
N THR A 305 -9.74 -14.39 10.59
CA THR A 305 -9.91 -15.43 9.55
C THR A 305 -11.13 -16.32 9.79
N ARG A 306 -11.97 -15.98 10.77
CA ARG A 306 -13.19 -16.72 11.10
C ARG A 306 -14.21 -16.66 9.94
N VAL A 307 -14.89 -17.75 9.71
CA VAL A 307 -15.98 -17.85 8.74
C VAL A 307 -17.23 -18.32 9.47
N ALA A 308 -18.36 -17.65 9.27
CA ALA A 308 -19.64 -18.04 9.85
C ALA A 308 -20.06 -19.45 9.39
N ASP A 309 -20.77 -20.17 10.26
CA ASP A 309 -21.19 -21.54 9.99
C ASP A 309 -22.12 -21.63 8.76
N SER A 310 -23.06 -20.71 8.65
CA SER A 310 -23.96 -20.61 7.49
C SER A 310 -23.19 -20.43 6.16
N ALA A 311 -22.12 -19.62 6.16
CA ALA A 311 -21.29 -19.43 4.97
C ALA A 311 -20.45 -20.67 4.64
N ARG A 312 -20.03 -21.46 5.66
CA ARG A 312 -19.36 -22.74 5.44
C ARG A 312 -20.30 -23.80 4.85
N GLU A 313 -21.52 -23.85 5.35
CA GLU A 313 -22.56 -24.76 4.83
C GLU A 313 -22.92 -24.44 3.38
N GLU A 314 -23.15 -23.16 3.06
CA GLU A 314 -23.39 -22.69 1.69
C GLU A 314 -22.22 -23.03 0.77
N HIS A 315 -20.97 -22.77 1.22
CA HIS A 315 -19.78 -23.11 0.48
C HIS A 315 -19.66 -24.61 0.20
N ARG A 316 -19.94 -25.45 1.21
CA ARG A 316 -19.88 -26.90 1.09
C ARG A 316 -20.87 -27.41 0.03
N ALA A 317 -22.11 -26.90 0.06
CA ALA A 317 -23.12 -27.23 -0.93
C ALA A 317 -22.68 -26.80 -2.34
N PHE A 318 -22.15 -25.59 -2.48
CA PHE A 318 -21.65 -25.06 -3.75
C PHE A 318 -20.49 -25.88 -4.32
N VAL A 319 -19.48 -26.22 -3.50
CA VAL A 319 -18.32 -27.00 -3.97
C VAL A 319 -18.73 -28.40 -4.38
N LYS A 320 -19.63 -29.04 -3.64
CA LYS A 320 -20.16 -30.34 -3.99
C LYS A 320 -20.85 -30.33 -5.35
N ASP A 321 -21.66 -29.33 -5.61
CA ASP A 321 -22.43 -29.20 -6.87
C ASP A 321 -21.53 -28.85 -8.06
N ALA A 322 -20.60 -27.87 -7.86
CA ALA A 322 -19.79 -27.32 -8.95
C ALA A 322 -18.53 -28.14 -9.28
N TYR A 323 -17.96 -28.84 -8.31
CA TYR A 323 -16.66 -29.51 -8.46
C TYR A 323 -16.65 -31.00 -8.07
N GLY A 324 -17.57 -31.44 -7.21
CA GLY A 324 -17.65 -32.82 -6.73
C GLY A 324 -17.22 -32.99 -5.26
N ASP A 325 -17.62 -34.12 -4.67
CA ASP A 325 -17.35 -34.45 -3.25
C ASP A 325 -15.86 -34.57 -2.93
N GLU A 326 -15.02 -34.96 -3.89
CA GLU A 326 -13.57 -35.11 -3.72
C GLU A 326 -12.85 -33.76 -3.49
N TYR A 327 -13.46 -32.64 -3.85
CA TYR A 327 -12.93 -31.30 -3.60
C TYR A 327 -13.28 -30.77 -2.21
N LEU A 328 -14.08 -31.50 -1.44
CA LEU A 328 -14.37 -31.18 -0.04
C LEU A 328 -13.29 -31.77 0.88
N PRO A 329 -12.85 -31.04 1.90
CA PRO A 329 -11.92 -31.58 2.88
C PRO A 329 -12.58 -32.65 3.75
N ALA A 330 -11.81 -33.66 4.17
CA ALA A 330 -12.32 -34.75 5.02
C ALA A 330 -12.81 -34.25 6.41
N LYS A 331 -12.29 -33.13 6.88
CA LYS A 331 -12.72 -32.41 8.10
C LYS A 331 -12.84 -30.94 7.77
N ASP A 332 -13.82 -30.28 8.34
CA ASP A 332 -14.01 -28.85 8.16
C ASP A 332 -12.75 -28.08 8.59
N ARG A 333 -12.38 -27.11 7.74
CA ARG A 333 -11.21 -26.28 7.99
C ARG A 333 -11.54 -25.16 8.96
N HIS A 334 -10.77 -25.08 10.03
CA HIS A 334 -10.79 -23.97 10.95
C HIS A 334 -9.41 -23.29 10.91
N PHE A 335 -9.42 -21.98 10.81
CA PHE A 335 -8.18 -21.19 10.78
C PHE A 335 -7.90 -20.64 12.18
N LYS A 336 -6.63 -20.66 12.57
CA LYS A 336 -6.21 -20.06 13.84
C LYS A 336 -6.42 -18.55 13.76
N VAL A 337 -7.23 -18.04 14.65
CA VAL A 337 -7.37 -16.58 14.87
C VAL A 337 -6.15 -16.14 15.68
N LYS A 338 -5.52 -15.01 15.31
CA LYS A 338 -4.42 -14.42 16.09
C LYS A 338 -4.96 -14.04 17.48
N LYS A 339 -4.13 -14.27 18.51
CA LYS A 339 -4.45 -13.81 19.88
C LYS A 339 -4.63 -12.28 19.84
N GLY A 340 -5.76 -11.75 20.33
CA GLY A 340 -6.11 -10.33 20.25
C GLY A 340 -6.84 -9.89 18.96
N ALA A 341 -7.16 -10.82 18.03
CA ALA A 341 -8.10 -10.49 16.96
C ALA A 341 -9.53 -10.42 17.52
N GLN A 342 -10.31 -9.45 17.06
CA GLN A 342 -11.67 -9.23 17.55
C GLN A 342 -12.55 -10.43 17.15
N ASP A 343 -12.99 -11.21 18.14
CA ASP A 343 -13.80 -12.43 17.93
C ASP A 343 -15.14 -12.18 17.21
N ALA A 344 -15.64 -10.95 17.25
CA ALA A 344 -16.89 -10.55 16.59
C ALA A 344 -16.75 -10.39 15.06
N HIS A 345 -15.52 -10.30 14.53
CA HIS A 345 -15.28 -10.08 13.12
C HIS A 345 -15.18 -11.37 12.34
N GLU A 346 -15.58 -11.32 11.07
CA GLU A 346 -15.36 -12.36 10.08
C GLU A 346 -14.25 -12.01 9.10
N ALA A 347 -13.74 -13.03 8.40
CA ALA A 347 -12.86 -12.88 7.26
C ALA A 347 -13.56 -12.14 6.11
N ILE A 348 -12.77 -11.56 5.22
CA ILE A 348 -13.27 -10.95 3.98
C ILE A 348 -13.67 -12.07 3.02
N ARG A 349 -14.96 -12.21 2.79
CA ARG A 349 -15.57 -13.24 1.95
C ARG A 349 -16.72 -12.69 1.11
N PRO A 350 -17.14 -13.36 0.03
CA PRO A 350 -18.41 -13.03 -0.63
C PRO A 350 -19.58 -13.26 0.33
N THR A 351 -20.62 -12.45 0.21
CA THR A 351 -21.88 -12.58 0.98
C THR A 351 -22.75 -13.74 0.50
N GLY A 352 -22.45 -14.29 -0.68
CA GLY A 352 -23.05 -15.50 -1.23
C GLY A 352 -22.09 -16.11 -2.24
N VAL A 353 -21.66 -17.35 -2.02
CA VAL A 353 -20.69 -18.04 -2.90
C VAL A 353 -21.26 -18.32 -4.29
N GLN A 354 -22.58 -18.43 -4.40
CA GLN A 354 -23.31 -18.61 -5.67
C GLN A 354 -23.18 -17.42 -6.63
N ARG A 355 -22.86 -16.24 -6.10
CA ARG A 355 -22.53 -15.05 -6.92
C ARG A 355 -21.12 -15.17 -7.46
N THR A 356 -20.93 -16.06 -8.45
CA THR A 356 -19.62 -16.27 -9.07
C THR A 356 -19.11 -15.02 -9.79
N PRO A 357 -17.80 -14.84 -9.98
CA PRO A 357 -17.26 -13.72 -10.77
C PRO A 357 -17.86 -13.64 -12.17
N GLU A 358 -18.16 -14.79 -12.79
CA GLU A 358 -18.75 -14.83 -14.13
C GLU A 358 -20.18 -14.27 -14.14
N SER A 359 -21.01 -14.63 -13.15
CA SER A 359 -22.38 -14.12 -13.04
C SER A 359 -22.42 -12.59 -12.84
N LEU A 360 -21.40 -12.03 -12.17
CA LEU A 360 -21.29 -10.59 -11.89
C LEU A 360 -20.60 -9.78 -12.97
N ARG A 361 -20.05 -10.40 -14.02
CA ARG A 361 -19.24 -9.75 -15.06
C ARG A 361 -19.94 -8.56 -15.73
N ARG A 362 -21.26 -8.65 -15.95
CA ARG A 362 -22.06 -7.61 -16.60
C ARG A 362 -22.44 -6.45 -15.66
N HIS A 363 -22.33 -6.65 -14.36
CA HIS A 363 -22.78 -5.71 -13.33
C HIS A 363 -21.65 -4.93 -12.70
N LEU A 364 -20.43 -5.48 -12.67
CA LEU A 364 -19.29 -4.86 -12.03
C LEU A 364 -18.34 -4.17 -13.02
N LYS A 365 -17.80 -3.04 -12.62
CA LYS A 365 -16.69 -2.40 -13.35
C LYS A 365 -15.46 -3.31 -13.29
N LYS A 366 -14.59 -3.21 -14.30
CA LYS A 366 -13.37 -4.03 -14.44
C LYS A 366 -12.59 -4.20 -13.14
N ASP A 367 -12.31 -3.11 -12.42
CA ASP A 367 -11.53 -3.16 -11.18
C ASP A 367 -12.29 -3.75 -10.01
N GLN A 368 -13.61 -3.50 -9.94
CA GLN A 368 -14.50 -4.09 -8.93
C GLN A 368 -14.57 -5.61 -9.14
N LEU A 369 -14.78 -6.05 -10.38
CA LEU A 369 -14.80 -7.46 -10.73
C LEU A 369 -13.46 -8.14 -10.42
N ALA A 370 -12.32 -7.51 -10.76
CA ALA A 370 -11.01 -8.07 -10.48
C ALA A 370 -10.77 -8.28 -8.97
N LEU A 371 -11.13 -7.29 -8.12
CA LEU A 371 -11.01 -7.42 -6.67
C LEU A 371 -11.99 -8.46 -6.12
N TYR A 372 -13.24 -8.46 -6.58
CA TYR A 372 -14.24 -9.46 -6.19
C TYR A 372 -13.79 -10.88 -6.55
N THR A 373 -13.28 -11.07 -7.77
CA THR A 373 -12.73 -12.35 -8.23
C THR A 373 -11.63 -12.85 -7.30
N LEU A 374 -10.71 -11.95 -6.91
CA LEU A 374 -9.63 -12.29 -5.99
C LEU A 374 -10.17 -12.76 -4.63
N ILE A 375 -11.17 -12.06 -4.08
CA ILE A 375 -11.80 -12.39 -2.80
C ILE A 375 -12.57 -13.71 -2.91
N TRP A 376 -13.37 -13.88 -3.94
CA TRP A 376 -14.18 -15.07 -4.17
C TRP A 376 -13.32 -16.32 -4.35
N GLN A 377 -12.29 -16.25 -5.20
CA GLN A 377 -11.37 -17.37 -5.43
C GLN A 377 -10.63 -17.77 -4.15
N ARG A 378 -10.14 -16.79 -3.38
CA ARG A 378 -9.44 -17.05 -2.12
C ARG A 378 -10.35 -17.72 -1.09
N PHE A 379 -11.56 -17.18 -0.90
CA PHE A 379 -12.54 -17.75 0.02
C PHE A 379 -12.91 -19.17 -0.39
N THR A 380 -13.30 -19.38 -1.64
CA THR A 380 -13.68 -20.70 -2.14
C THR A 380 -12.54 -21.70 -1.98
N ALA A 381 -11.34 -21.36 -2.41
CA ALA A 381 -10.16 -22.21 -2.28
C ALA A 381 -9.82 -22.53 -0.82
N SER A 382 -9.99 -21.58 0.11
CA SER A 382 -9.56 -21.73 1.51
C SER A 382 -10.26 -22.89 2.23
N LEU A 383 -11.49 -23.19 1.84
CA LEU A 383 -12.33 -24.23 2.44
C LEU A 383 -12.37 -25.53 1.62
N MET A 384 -11.64 -25.61 0.49
CA MET A 384 -11.55 -26.81 -0.35
C MET A 384 -10.49 -27.80 0.14
N ALA A 385 -10.49 -29.00 -0.45
CA ALA A 385 -9.50 -30.06 -0.21
C ALA A 385 -8.09 -29.60 -0.60
N GLU A 386 -7.07 -30.19 0.03
CA GLU A 386 -5.67 -29.96 -0.23
C GLU A 386 -5.24 -30.45 -1.61
N ALA A 387 -4.31 -29.76 -2.23
CA ALA A 387 -3.59 -30.27 -3.39
C ALA A 387 -2.63 -31.39 -2.93
N ARG A 388 -2.55 -32.46 -3.72
CA ARG A 388 -1.67 -33.60 -3.43
C ARG A 388 -0.63 -33.74 -4.52
N TYR A 389 0.61 -33.89 -4.10
CA TYR A 389 1.77 -34.05 -4.98
C TYR A 389 2.53 -35.32 -4.63
N GLU A 390 3.12 -35.93 -5.63
CA GLU A 390 4.21 -36.87 -5.47
C GLU A 390 5.53 -36.13 -5.65
N ALA A 391 6.28 -35.99 -4.58
CA ALA A 391 7.62 -35.41 -4.60
C ALA A 391 8.65 -36.50 -4.74
N THR A 392 9.43 -36.51 -5.80
CA THR A 392 10.54 -37.43 -6.05
C THR A 392 11.85 -36.68 -5.79
N GLY A 393 12.69 -37.23 -4.94
CA GLY A 393 14.06 -36.79 -4.71
C GLY A 393 15.02 -37.88 -5.10
N VAL A 394 16.02 -37.55 -5.92
CA VAL A 394 17.07 -38.51 -6.38
C VAL A 394 18.40 -38.01 -5.86
N ASP A 395 19.05 -38.77 -5.02
CA ASP A 395 20.40 -38.51 -4.53
C ASP A 395 21.40 -39.29 -5.41
N ILE A 396 22.39 -38.59 -5.96
CA ILE A 396 23.33 -39.08 -6.96
C ILE A 396 24.74 -38.83 -6.47
N ALA A 397 25.53 -39.88 -6.37
CA ALA A 397 26.95 -39.79 -6.03
C ALA A 397 27.80 -39.57 -7.30
N ALA A 398 28.76 -38.67 -7.18
CA ALA A 398 29.79 -38.44 -8.19
C ALA A 398 31.12 -38.11 -7.48
N GLY A 399 31.97 -39.11 -7.30
CA GLY A 399 33.21 -38.99 -6.51
C GLY A 399 32.94 -38.45 -5.11
N PRO A 400 33.56 -37.31 -4.69
CA PRO A 400 33.31 -36.68 -3.38
C PRO A 400 32.02 -35.88 -3.31
N GLY A 401 31.32 -35.69 -4.45
CA GLY A 401 30.12 -34.88 -4.55
C GLY A 401 28.82 -35.67 -4.42
N LEU A 402 27.83 -35.13 -3.70
CA LEU A 402 26.46 -35.60 -3.72
C LEU A 402 25.57 -34.59 -4.40
N PHE A 403 24.97 -34.99 -5.51
CA PHE A 403 24.01 -34.20 -6.27
C PHE A 403 22.59 -34.62 -5.91
N ARG A 404 21.64 -33.71 -6.06
CA ARG A 404 20.23 -33.99 -5.85
C ARG A 404 19.38 -33.42 -6.98
N ALA A 405 18.58 -34.28 -7.59
CA ALA A 405 17.49 -33.92 -8.47
C ALA A 405 16.16 -33.97 -7.69
N THR A 406 15.25 -33.06 -7.97
CA THR A 406 13.92 -33.04 -7.36
C THR A 406 12.85 -32.84 -8.41
N GLY A 407 11.81 -33.65 -8.34
CA GLY A 407 10.65 -33.56 -9.21
C GLY A 407 9.34 -33.52 -8.42
N ASN A 408 8.33 -32.87 -8.95
CA ASN A 408 7.00 -32.83 -8.34
C ASN A 408 5.94 -33.13 -9.42
N ARG A 409 5.13 -34.14 -9.18
CA ARG A 409 3.99 -34.48 -10.01
C ARG A 409 2.71 -34.18 -9.26
N LEU A 410 1.81 -33.38 -9.85
CA LEU A 410 0.50 -33.12 -9.28
C LEU A 410 -0.34 -34.39 -9.40
N LEU A 411 -0.83 -34.92 -8.27
CA LEU A 411 -1.73 -36.07 -8.21
C LEU A 411 -3.20 -35.66 -8.13
N PHE A 412 -3.47 -34.57 -7.43
CA PHE A 412 -4.81 -34.01 -7.27
C PHE A 412 -4.70 -32.51 -7.05
N ASP A 413 -5.42 -31.71 -7.85
CA ASP A 413 -5.33 -30.27 -7.84
C ASP A 413 -6.02 -29.61 -6.64
N GLY A 414 -7.06 -30.23 -6.05
CA GLY A 414 -7.76 -29.71 -4.89
C GLY A 414 -8.15 -28.23 -5.05
N TYR A 415 -7.84 -27.40 -4.06
CA TYR A 415 -8.14 -25.98 -4.08
C TYR A 415 -7.55 -25.21 -5.28
N ARG A 416 -6.52 -25.75 -5.93
CA ARG A 416 -5.89 -25.14 -7.11
C ARG A 416 -6.81 -25.09 -8.31
N LYS A 417 -7.89 -25.87 -8.31
CA LYS A 417 -8.96 -25.82 -9.32
C LYS A 417 -9.55 -24.41 -9.42
N VAL A 418 -9.64 -23.71 -8.30
CA VAL A 418 -10.25 -22.38 -8.19
C VAL A 418 -9.18 -21.29 -8.12
N LEU A 419 -8.13 -21.50 -7.35
CA LEU A 419 -7.08 -20.53 -7.11
C LEU A 419 -5.71 -21.08 -7.46
N GLN A 420 -5.18 -20.69 -8.62
CA GLN A 420 -3.81 -21.03 -9.00
C GLN A 420 -2.82 -20.38 -8.03
N PRO A 421 -1.77 -21.11 -7.60
CA PRO A 421 -0.68 -20.54 -6.84
C PRO A 421 -0.04 -19.36 -7.59
N ARG A 422 0.61 -18.48 -6.84
CA ARG A 422 1.44 -17.45 -7.47
C ARG A 422 2.62 -18.13 -8.17
N ASP A 423 2.84 -17.77 -9.42
CA ASP A 423 4.10 -18.03 -10.09
C ASP A 423 5.11 -16.98 -9.59
N ASN A 424 5.72 -17.26 -8.45
CA ASN A 424 6.71 -16.38 -7.83
C ASN A 424 8.07 -16.55 -8.50
N GLY A 425 8.17 -16.42 -9.80
CA GLY A 425 9.30 -16.55 -10.71
C GLY A 425 10.76 -16.55 -10.21
N ALA A 426 10.98 -16.64 -8.91
CA ALA A 426 12.30 -16.54 -8.29
C ALA A 426 12.47 -17.32 -6.97
N ARG A 427 11.50 -18.09 -6.52
CA ARG A 427 11.71 -18.93 -5.34
C ARG A 427 11.62 -20.41 -5.72
N ASN A 428 12.83 -20.97 -5.87
CA ASN A 428 13.16 -22.40 -5.84
C ASN A 428 12.03 -23.32 -6.30
N GLY A 429 12.18 -23.91 -7.47
CA GLY A 429 11.37 -24.89 -8.18
C GLY A 429 10.61 -25.99 -7.40
N GLU A 430 10.24 -25.78 -6.15
CA GLU A 430 9.45 -26.73 -5.35
C GLU A 430 8.00 -26.83 -5.79
N ASP A 431 7.50 -25.85 -6.54
CA ASP A 431 6.11 -25.78 -7.02
C ASP A 431 5.97 -25.92 -8.54
N ALA A 432 7.09 -25.91 -9.28
CA ALA A 432 7.05 -26.22 -10.69
C ALA A 432 6.81 -27.74 -10.85
N GLU A 433 5.93 -28.11 -11.77
CA GLU A 433 5.78 -29.49 -12.20
C GLU A 433 7.04 -29.87 -13.01
N ALA A 434 8.11 -30.17 -12.32
CA ALA A 434 9.31 -30.74 -12.91
C ALA A 434 9.15 -32.26 -12.85
N LEU A 435 8.85 -32.87 -13.98
CA LEU A 435 8.83 -34.31 -14.09
C LEU A 435 10.29 -34.80 -14.19
N LEU A 436 10.67 -35.75 -13.35
CA LEU A 436 11.89 -36.52 -13.53
C LEU A 436 11.57 -37.77 -14.37
N PRO A 437 12.48 -38.21 -15.22
CA PRO A 437 12.35 -39.51 -15.89
C PRO A 437 12.26 -40.67 -14.88
N ALA A 438 11.93 -41.84 -15.38
CA ALA A 438 11.98 -43.06 -14.53
C ALA A 438 13.42 -43.33 -14.17
N ILE A 439 13.72 -43.29 -12.87
CA ILE A 439 15.07 -43.49 -12.30
C ILE A 439 14.96 -44.53 -11.21
N ALA A 440 15.94 -45.46 -11.13
CA ALA A 440 16.02 -46.51 -10.15
C ALA A 440 17.24 -46.34 -9.21
N ASP A 441 17.15 -46.97 -8.02
CA ASP A 441 18.30 -47.04 -7.10
C ASP A 441 19.43 -47.82 -7.73
N GLY A 442 20.67 -47.35 -7.62
CA GLY A 442 21.85 -47.97 -8.15
C GLY A 442 22.09 -47.77 -9.65
N GLU A 443 21.20 -47.07 -10.37
CA GLU A 443 21.33 -46.80 -11.80
C GLU A 443 22.58 -45.97 -12.11
N ALA A 444 23.33 -46.36 -13.14
CA ALA A 444 24.46 -45.62 -13.63
C ALA A 444 23.97 -44.52 -14.57
N LEU A 445 24.50 -43.29 -14.40
CA LEU A 445 24.10 -42.13 -15.13
C LEU A 445 25.25 -41.63 -16.03
N THR A 446 24.92 -41.16 -17.21
CA THR A 446 25.85 -40.49 -18.10
C THR A 446 25.82 -38.98 -17.85
N LEU A 447 26.97 -38.38 -17.57
CA LEU A 447 27.11 -36.93 -17.46
C LEU A 447 27.15 -36.35 -18.88
N ASN A 448 26.19 -35.49 -19.18
CA ASN A 448 26.16 -34.76 -20.45
C ASN A 448 26.94 -33.45 -20.32
N GLU A 449 26.69 -32.69 -19.24
CA GLU A 449 27.28 -31.36 -19.04
C GLU A 449 27.33 -30.99 -17.55
N LEU A 450 28.37 -30.24 -17.16
CA LEU A 450 28.44 -29.55 -15.87
C LEU A 450 28.17 -28.05 -16.06
N LEU A 451 27.22 -27.49 -15.31
CA LEU A 451 26.77 -26.11 -15.41
C LEU A 451 27.18 -25.33 -14.16
N PRO A 452 28.42 -24.80 -14.10
CA PRO A 452 28.82 -23.89 -13.03
C PRO A 452 28.17 -22.52 -13.26
N LYS A 453 27.58 -21.96 -12.18
CA LYS A 453 26.98 -20.61 -12.24
C LYS A 453 27.52 -19.74 -11.13
N GLN A 454 28.10 -18.61 -11.47
CA GLN A 454 28.53 -17.57 -10.55
C GLN A 454 27.33 -16.81 -9.97
N HIS A 455 27.38 -16.52 -8.70
CA HIS A 455 26.40 -15.72 -7.99
C HIS A 455 27.13 -14.75 -7.06
N PHE A 456 26.46 -13.69 -6.74
CA PHE A 456 26.81 -12.80 -5.65
C PHE A 456 25.64 -12.73 -4.67
N THR A 457 25.95 -12.62 -3.38
CA THR A 457 24.88 -12.36 -2.41
C THR A 457 24.28 -10.99 -2.72
N GLU A 458 22.96 -10.88 -2.54
CA GLU A 458 22.21 -9.65 -2.80
C GLU A 458 21.78 -9.00 -1.48
N PRO A 459 21.76 -7.66 -1.40
CA PRO A 459 21.23 -6.98 -0.24
C PRO A 459 19.74 -7.28 -0.07
N PRO A 460 19.18 -7.09 1.15
CA PRO A 460 17.75 -7.22 1.33
C PRO A 460 17.00 -6.25 0.40
N PRO A 461 15.91 -6.67 -0.25
CA PRO A 461 15.21 -5.82 -1.18
C PRO A 461 14.55 -4.65 -0.48
N ARG A 462 14.49 -3.48 -1.16
CA ARG A 462 13.66 -2.36 -0.73
C ARG A 462 12.21 -2.78 -0.57
N TYR A 463 11.50 -2.16 0.36
CA TYR A 463 10.09 -2.43 0.57
C TYR A 463 9.26 -1.98 -0.63
N SER A 464 8.40 -2.89 -1.12
CA SER A 464 7.23 -2.53 -1.91
C SER A 464 6.07 -2.19 -0.96
N GLU A 465 4.96 -1.66 -1.49
CA GLU A 465 3.74 -1.44 -0.69
C GLU A 465 3.29 -2.74 0.01
N SER A 466 3.29 -3.86 -0.71
CA SER A 466 2.92 -5.17 -0.20
C SER A 466 3.86 -5.66 0.92
N SER A 467 5.18 -5.56 0.73
CA SER A 467 6.13 -6.04 1.74
C SER A 467 6.21 -5.11 2.96
N LEU A 468 5.97 -3.79 2.80
CA LEU A 468 5.87 -2.87 3.93
C LEU A 468 4.63 -3.17 4.79
N ILE A 469 3.47 -3.42 4.17
CA ILE A 469 2.26 -3.80 4.91
C ILE A 469 2.49 -5.11 5.68
N LYS A 470 3.18 -6.08 5.07
CA LYS A 470 3.55 -7.32 5.74
C LYS A 470 4.42 -7.06 6.97
N GLU A 471 5.46 -6.25 6.82
CA GLU A 471 6.40 -5.90 7.90
C GLU A 471 5.68 -5.18 9.05
N LEU A 472 4.80 -4.21 8.73
CA LEU A 472 4.01 -3.49 9.72
C LEU A 472 3.10 -4.45 10.51
N GLU A 473 2.41 -5.36 9.80
CA GLU A 473 1.54 -6.36 10.42
C GLU A 473 2.32 -7.33 11.33
N GLU A 474 3.45 -7.86 10.85
CA GLU A 474 4.30 -8.81 11.61
C GLU A 474 4.89 -8.19 12.87
N ARG A 475 5.14 -6.87 12.85
CA ARG A 475 5.63 -6.10 14.01
C ARG A 475 4.52 -5.49 14.88
N GLY A 476 3.26 -5.75 14.58
CA GLY A 476 2.13 -5.21 15.35
C GLY A 476 1.88 -3.71 15.16
N ILE A 477 2.45 -3.09 14.13
CA ILE A 477 2.36 -1.66 13.86
C ILE A 477 1.16 -1.36 12.96
N GLY A 478 0.23 -0.55 13.45
CA GLY A 478 -1.02 -0.26 12.76
C GLY A 478 -2.06 -1.35 12.92
N ARG A 479 -3.24 -1.12 12.35
CA ARG A 479 -4.41 -2.01 12.40
C ARG A 479 -5.11 -2.01 11.04
N PRO A 480 -6.07 -2.89 10.78
CA PRO A 480 -6.79 -2.96 9.49
C PRO A 480 -7.29 -1.61 8.96
N SER A 481 -7.72 -0.71 9.83
CA SER A 481 -8.19 0.63 9.48
C SER A 481 -7.07 1.58 9.05
N THR A 482 -5.79 1.31 9.37
CA THR A 482 -4.69 2.29 9.23
C THR A 482 -3.65 1.95 8.19
N TYR A 483 -3.46 0.69 7.76
CA TYR A 483 -2.40 0.32 6.81
C TYR A 483 -2.40 1.18 5.53
N ALA A 484 -3.55 1.31 4.87
CA ALA A 484 -3.67 2.10 3.65
C ALA A 484 -3.38 3.60 3.87
N SER A 485 -3.77 4.14 5.03
CA SER A 485 -3.52 5.55 5.38
C SER A 485 -2.06 5.81 5.72
N ILE A 486 -1.37 4.89 6.42
CA ILE A 486 0.06 4.98 6.72
C ILE A 486 0.83 5.11 5.42
N VAL A 487 0.68 4.14 4.51
CA VAL A 487 1.40 4.09 3.23
C VAL A 487 1.10 5.32 2.37
N SER A 488 -0.17 5.71 2.24
CA SER A 488 -0.54 6.88 1.43
C SER A 488 -0.02 8.20 2.02
N THR A 489 0.08 8.30 3.36
CA THR A 489 0.56 9.50 4.03
C THR A 489 2.06 9.70 3.83
N ILE A 490 2.86 8.66 4.02
CA ILE A 490 4.32 8.76 3.84
C ILE A 490 4.71 9.05 2.39
N GLN A 491 3.95 8.52 1.41
CA GLN A 491 4.14 8.85 0.00
C GLN A 491 3.78 10.30 -0.33
N GLY A 492 2.77 10.86 0.35
CA GLY A 492 2.29 12.23 0.10
C GLY A 492 3.12 13.34 0.77
N ARG A 493 4.18 13.01 1.53
CA ARG A 493 4.97 13.96 2.31
C ARG A 493 6.36 14.28 1.75
N ASP A 494 6.68 13.83 0.54
CA ASP A 494 7.99 13.97 -0.11
C ASP A 494 9.17 13.36 0.70
N TYR A 495 8.87 12.50 1.69
CA TYR A 495 9.89 11.76 2.44
C TYR A 495 10.38 10.51 1.71
N LEU A 496 9.60 10.06 0.73
CA LEU A 496 9.85 8.86 -0.06
C LEU A 496 9.69 9.12 -1.54
N SER A 497 10.50 8.43 -2.33
CA SER A 497 10.33 8.25 -3.76
C SER A 497 10.09 6.77 -4.08
N LEU A 498 9.70 6.48 -5.30
CA LEU A 498 9.58 5.11 -5.80
C LEU A 498 10.68 4.88 -6.85
N ASP A 499 11.40 3.78 -6.73
CA ASP A 499 12.31 3.31 -7.76
C ASP A 499 11.56 2.78 -9.00
N GLU A 500 12.29 2.40 -10.06
CA GLU A 500 11.73 1.86 -11.31
C GLU A 500 10.85 0.61 -11.09
N LYS A 501 11.14 -0.19 -10.07
CA LYS A 501 10.36 -1.37 -9.64
C LYS A 501 9.22 -1.02 -8.67
N ARG A 502 8.93 0.28 -8.49
CA ARG A 502 7.91 0.81 -7.56
C ARG A 502 8.14 0.42 -6.10
N ARG A 503 9.39 0.33 -5.68
CA ARG A 503 9.80 0.11 -4.29
C ARG A 503 10.12 1.45 -3.62
N PHE A 504 9.89 1.53 -2.32
CA PHE A 504 10.15 2.73 -1.53
C PHE A 504 11.64 2.98 -1.35
N GLN A 505 12.03 4.20 -1.63
CA GLN A 505 13.35 4.72 -1.35
C GLN A 505 13.21 6.03 -0.57
N PRO A 506 13.93 6.24 0.53
CA PRO A 506 13.88 7.52 1.24
C PRO A 506 14.48 8.62 0.37
N THR A 507 13.89 9.80 0.42
CA THR A 507 14.53 11.01 -0.10
C THR A 507 15.54 11.51 0.91
N GLU A 508 16.47 12.36 0.48
CA GLU A 508 17.41 13.01 1.37
C GLU A 508 16.70 13.77 2.51
N LEU A 509 15.59 14.46 2.19
CA LEU A 509 14.73 15.09 3.19
C LEU A 509 14.16 14.07 4.18
N GLY A 510 13.69 12.93 3.69
CA GLY A 510 13.15 11.86 4.54
C GLY A 510 14.19 11.30 5.51
N GLU A 511 15.42 11.10 5.05
CA GLU A 511 16.53 10.64 5.89
C GLU A 511 16.90 11.68 6.96
N ARG A 512 16.98 12.98 6.60
CA ARG A 512 17.28 14.06 7.56
C ARG A 512 16.15 14.26 8.58
N VAL A 513 14.90 14.21 8.14
CA VAL A 513 13.74 14.29 9.05
C VAL A 513 13.75 13.11 10.02
N TRP A 514 14.03 11.90 9.53
CA TRP A 514 14.17 10.74 10.39
C TRP A 514 15.32 10.89 11.38
N GLN A 515 16.49 11.34 10.94
CA GLN A 515 17.65 11.57 11.82
C GLN A 515 17.29 12.49 12.98
N VAL A 516 16.68 13.65 12.72
CA VAL A 516 16.28 14.60 13.75
C VAL A 516 15.24 14.00 14.71
N LEU A 517 14.29 13.22 14.20
CA LEU A 517 13.27 12.58 15.02
C LEU A 517 13.83 11.45 15.89
N ASP A 518 14.75 10.65 15.37
CA ASP A 518 15.41 9.55 16.09
C ASP A 518 16.26 10.09 17.26
N GLU A 519 17.04 11.16 17.01
CA GLU A 519 17.87 11.83 18.03
C GLU A 519 17.03 12.51 19.11
N SER A 520 15.88 13.09 18.74
CA SER A 520 15.05 13.88 19.66
C SER A 520 14.02 13.05 20.43
N PHE A 521 13.52 11.96 19.82
CA PHE A 521 12.45 11.12 20.36
C PHE A 521 12.79 9.61 20.25
N PRO A 522 13.87 9.14 20.88
CA PRO A 522 14.41 7.80 20.64
C PRO A 522 13.42 6.69 20.99
N LYS A 523 12.56 6.89 22.00
CA LYS A 523 11.56 5.91 22.45
C LYS A 523 10.25 6.02 21.66
N LEU A 524 9.81 7.24 21.36
CA LEU A 524 8.49 7.50 20.74
C LEU A 524 8.32 6.81 19.38
N PHE A 525 9.38 6.77 18.59
CA PHE A 525 9.38 6.18 17.24
C PHE A 525 10.08 4.82 17.19
N GLU A 526 10.31 4.19 18.34
CA GLU A 526 10.75 2.81 18.41
C GLU A 526 9.62 1.86 17.96
N VAL A 527 9.99 0.86 17.16
CA VAL A 527 9.07 -0.16 16.64
C VAL A 527 8.30 -0.86 17.78
N GLY A 528 9.02 -1.33 18.79
CA GLY A 528 8.43 -2.02 19.94
C GLY A 528 7.52 -1.13 20.79
N PHE A 529 7.84 0.15 20.93
CA PHE A 529 6.98 1.09 21.64
C PHE A 529 5.67 1.32 20.92
N THR A 530 5.72 1.50 19.59
CA THR A 530 4.50 1.68 18.79
C THR A 530 3.62 0.43 18.80
N ALA A 531 4.21 -0.76 18.76
CA ALA A 531 3.47 -2.02 18.86
C ALA A 531 2.76 -2.14 20.21
N ARG A 532 3.47 -1.91 21.33
CA ARG A 532 2.86 -1.90 22.68
C ARG A 532 1.71 -0.91 22.79
N MET A 533 1.86 0.28 22.23
CA MET A 533 0.79 1.28 22.25
C MET A 533 -0.46 0.84 21.47
N GLU A 534 -0.29 0.11 20.35
CA GLU A 534 -1.43 -0.48 19.64
C GLU A 534 -2.10 -1.62 20.46
N GLU A 535 -1.32 -2.39 21.24
CA GLU A 535 -1.83 -3.40 22.19
C GLU A 535 -2.58 -2.76 23.35
N GLU A 536 -2.09 -1.64 23.90
CA GLU A 536 -2.79 -0.89 24.96
C GLU A 536 -4.13 -0.32 24.43
N LEU A 537 -4.17 0.15 23.18
CA LEU A 537 -5.44 0.57 22.57
C LEU A 537 -6.42 -0.60 22.37
N ASP A 538 -5.93 -1.82 22.11
CA ASP A 538 -6.77 -3.02 22.05
C ASP A 538 -7.31 -3.40 23.44
N LYS A 539 -6.50 -3.31 24.50
CA LYS A 539 -6.95 -3.53 25.89
C LYS A 539 -8.01 -2.52 26.35
N ILE A 540 -7.91 -1.24 25.92
CA ILE A 540 -8.98 -0.25 26.18
C ILE A 540 -10.28 -0.72 25.52
N GLU A 541 -10.23 -1.25 24.28
CA GLU A 541 -11.42 -1.79 23.60
C GLU A 541 -12.00 -3.01 24.30
N GLU A 542 -11.16 -3.85 24.91
CA GLU A 542 -11.56 -5.02 25.69
C GLU A 542 -12.09 -4.62 27.09
N GLY A 543 -11.87 -3.37 27.51
CA GLY A 543 -12.28 -2.84 28.83
C GLY A 543 -11.27 -3.12 29.95
N ASP A 544 -10.07 -3.58 29.62
CA ASP A 544 -9.04 -3.96 30.58
C ASP A 544 -8.17 -2.78 31.02
N GLU A 545 -8.16 -1.68 30.26
CA GLU A 545 -7.34 -0.48 30.53
C GLU A 545 -8.17 0.81 30.46
N ASP A 546 -7.84 1.79 31.34
CA ASP A 546 -8.41 3.13 31.28
C ASP A 546 -7.70 4.01 30.26
N TRP A 547 -8.44 4.60 29.32
CA TRP A 547 -7.89 5.38 28.24
C TRP A 547 -7.11 6.63 28.71
N VAL A 548 -7.54 7.28 29.81
CA VAL A 548 -6.87 8.47 30.35
C VAL A 548 -5.49 8.09 30.92
N SER A 549 -5.41 6.94 31.59
CA SER A 549 -4.17 6.41 32.15
C SER A 549 -3.17 6.07 31.07
N VAL A 550 -3.60 5.43 29.99
CA VAL A 550 -2.77 5.11 28.81
C VAL A 550 -2.25 6.40 28.16
N VAL A 551 -3.11 7.39 27.91
CA VAL A 551 -2.70 8.68 27.32
C VAL A 551 -1.74 9.44 28.24
N ARG A 552 -1.95 9.41 29.56
CA ARG A 552 -1.05 10.04 30.55
C ARG A 552 0.33 9.40 30.55
N GLY A 553 0.39 8.07 30.54
CA GLY A 553 1.65 7.31 30.45
C GLY A 553 2.44 7.63 29.19
N PHE A 554 1.75 7.86 28.09
CA PHE A 554 2.36 8.29 26.83
C PHE A 554 2.83 9.75 26.86
N TYR A 555 2.01 10.66 27.41
CA TYR A 555 2.25 12.11 27.31
C TYR A 555 3.40 12.59 28.22
N ALA A 556 3.62 11.98 29.38
CA ALA A 556 4.65 12.39 30.30
C ALA A 556 6.07 12.35 29.66
N PRO A 557 6.55 11.23 29.09
CA PRO A 557 7.83 11.19 28.41
C PRO A 557 7.86 12.06 27.12
N LEU A 558 6.76 12.16 26.39
CA LEU A 558 6.69 13.03 25.21
C LEU A 558 6.95 14.51 25.58
N ARG A 559 6.41 14.98 26.68
CA ARG A 559 6.61 16.37 27.14
C ARG A 559 8.07 16.65 27.49
N GLU A 560 8.75 15.70 28.10
CA GLU A 560 10.19 15.80 28.39
C GLU A 560 11.04 15.84 27.11
N ASP A 561 10.74 14.96 26.16
CA ASP A 561 11.43 14.92 24.88
C ASP A 561 11.21 16.22 24.07
N LEU A 562 10.01 16.77 24.09
CA LEU A 562 9.70 18.06 23.46
C LEU A 562 10.52 19.21 24.07
N ALA A 563 10.63 19.26 25.37
CA ALA A 563 11.44 20.28 26.06
C ALA A 563 12.94 20.14 25.72
N ARG A 564 13.46 18.92 25.68
CA ARG A 564 14.85 18.65 25.26
C ARG A 564 15.10 19.05 23.80
N MET A 565 14.20 18.70 22.90
CA MET A 565 14.31 19.08 21.49
C MET A 565 14.27 20.60 21.31
N GLU A 566 13.39 21.29 22.04
CA GLU A 566 13.27 22.75 21.96
C GLU A 566 14.55 23.47 22.39
N ALA A 567 15.22 22.97 23.44
CA ALA A 567 16.50 23.50 23.89
C ALA A 567 17.66 23.27 22.87
N ARG A 568 17.53 22.27 21.98
CA ARG A 568 18.57 21.87 21.01
C ARG A 568 18.27 22.26 19.57
N VAL A 569 17.26 23.10 19.31
CA VAL A 569 16.80 23.44 17.94
C VAL A 569 17.94 24.00 17.08
N ASP A 570 18.79 24.87 17.64
CA ASP A 570 19.89 25.47 16.86
C ASP A 570 21.00 24.46 16.56
N GLU A 571 21.34 23.58 17.50
CA GLU A 571 22.25 22.46 17.31
C GLU A 571 21.73 21.50 16.21
N LEU A 572 20.47 21.11 16.30
CA LEU A 572 19.83 20.24 15.29
C LEU A 572 19.75 20.90 13.92
N ARG A 573 19.56 22.21 13.86
CA ARG A 573 19.58 22.97 12.59
C ARG A 573 20.97 22.98 11.97
N GLU A 574 22.03 23.11 12.79
CA GLU A 574 23.40 23.03 12.31
C GLU A 574 23.76 21.61 11.84
N SER A 575 23.35 20.56 12.55
CA SER A 575 23.68 19.16 12.22
C SER A 575 23.12 18.70 10.86
N ILE A 576 22.03 19.30 10.38
CA ILE A 576 21.44 18.99 9.08
C ILE A 576 22.00 19.83 7.93
N ARG A 577 22.76 20.88 8.21
CA ARG A 577 23.36 21.77 7.21
C ARG A 577 24.62 21.12 6.64
N GLU A 578 24.74 21.13 5.35
CA GLU A 578 25.93 20.69 4.63
C GLU A 578 26.66 21.90 4.08
N VAL A 579 27.84 22.17 4.60
CA VAL A 579 28.70 23.27 4.14
C VAL A 579 29.21 22.94 2.74
N THR A 580 29.07 23.87 1.82
CA THR A 580 29.58 23.72 0.45
C THR A 580 30.78 24.61 0.22
N GLU A 581 31.59 24.30 -0.81
CA GLU A 581 32.73 25.14 -1.24
C GLU A 581 32.29 26.46 -1.92
N ILE A 582 30.99 26.59 -2.13
CA ILE A 582 30.38 27.73 -2.83
C ILE A 582 30.29 28.92 -1.87
N THR A 583 30.77 30.08 -2.30
CA THR A 583 30.75 31.32 -1.52
C THR A 583 29.49 32.16 -1.85
N CYS A 584 29.03 32.91 -0.88
CA CYS A 584 27.90 33.82 -1.02
C CYS A 584 28.31 35.09 -1.78
N ASP A 585 27.64 35.38 -2.87
CA ASP A 585 27.92 36.58 -3.73
C ASP A 585 27.69 37.91 -3.00
N ARG A 586 26.96 37.90 -1.85
CA ARG A 586 26.70 39.13 -1.07
C ARG A 586 27.70 39.42 0.03
N CYS A 587 28.30 38.40 0.67
CA CYS A 587 29.12 38.57 1.85
C CYS A 587 30.41 37.70 1.89
N GLY A 588 30.65 36.87 0.89
CA GLY A 588 31.82 36.01 0.78
C GLY A 588 31.84 34.78 1.72
N ARG A 589 30.89 34.66 2.67
CA ARG A 589 30.84 33.48 3.57
C ARG A 589 30.46 32.21 2.80
N PRO A 590 30.84 31.01 3.25
CA PRO A 590 30.38 29.76 2.62
C PRO A 590 28.86 29.66 2.55
N MET A 591 28.35 29.03 1.52
CA MET A 591 26.95 28.67 1.45
C MET A 591 26.71 27.27 2.01
N VAL A 592 25.54 27.06 2.61
CA VAL A 592 25.12 25.79 3.18
C VAL A 592 23.91 25.27 2.42
N LYS A 593 23.91 23.98 2.12
CA LYS A 593 22.74 23.29 1.58
C LYS A 593 21.71 23.16 2.69
N THR A 594 20.49 23.59 2.40
CA THR A 594 19.35 23.53 3.33
C THR A 594 18.08 23.25 2.55
N TRP A 595 16.98 22.97 3.24
CA TRP A 595 15.70 22.63 2.64
C TRP A 595 14.68 23.73 2.83
N GLY A 596 13.95 24.02 1.77
CA GLY A 596 12.79 24.89 1.77
C GLY A 596 11.57 24.17 1.19
N ARG A 597 10.45 24.89 1.15
CA ARG A 597 9.16 24.36 0.65
C ARG A 597 9.22 23.83 -0.80
N ASN A 598 10.15 24.34 -1.60
CA ASN A 598 10.30 24.00 -3.02
C ASN A 598 11.46 23.03 -3.29
N GLY A 599 12.03 22.44 -2.26
CA GLY A 599 13.16 21.54 -2.34
C GLY A 599 14.44 22.11 -1.74
N PRO A 600 15.61 21.44 -1.90
CA PRO A 600 16.88 21.88 -1.38
C PRO A 600 17.39 23.11 -2.11
N PHE A 601 18.07 24.01 -1.40
CA PHE A 601 18.70 25.21 -1.94
C PHE A 601 19.94 25.60 -1.14
N LEU A 602 20.76 26.47 -1.69
CA LEU A 602 21.93 27.03 -1.00
C LEU A 602 21.53 28.34 -0.29
N ALA A 603 21.78 28.41 1.01
CA ALA A 603 21.62 29.59 1.84
C ALA A 603 22.99 30.06 2.35
N CYS A 604 23.18 31.35 2.59
CA CYS A 604 24.37 31.87 3.21
C CYS A 604 24.47 31.37 4.66
N SER A 605 25.66 30.91 5.08
CA SER A 605 25.94 30.53 6.47
C SER A 605 25.76 31.68 7.47
N GLY A 606 25.84 32.93 7.01
CA GLY A 606 25.59 34.12 7.81
C GLY A 606 24.15 34.55 7.95
N TYR A 607 23.17 33.68 7.67
CA TYR A 607 21.75 33.96 7.95
C TYR A 607 21.51 34.00 9.48
N PRO A 608 20.74 35.00 10.00
CA PRO A 608 19.82 35.94 9.32
C PRO A 608 20.47 37.29 8.85
N GLU A 609 21.72 37.54 9.18
CA GLU A 609 22.41 38.79 8.84
C GLU A 609 22.61 38.94 7.32
N CYS A 610 22.99 37.85 6.66
CA CYS A 610 23.04 37.77 5.20
C CYS A 610 21.98 36.82 4.69
N ARG A 611 21.06 37.37 3.85
CA ARG A 611 19.98 36.60 3.25
C ARG A 611 20.30 36.11 1.82
N GLY A 612 21.61 35.90 1.53
CA GLY A 612 22.03 35.33 0.26
C GLY A 612 21.47 33.92 0.08
N SER A 613 20.83 33.62 -1.04
CA SER A 613 20.35 32.28 -1.38
C SER A 613 20.37 32.08 -2.88
N ARG A 614 20.60 30.83 -3.32
CA ARG A 614 20.52 30.43 -4.71
C ARG A 614 20.07 28.97 -4.85
N PRO A 615 19.55 28.55 -6.02
CA PRO A 615 19.26 27.15 -6.29
C PRO A 615 20.50 26.27 -6.08
N LEU A 616 20.31 24.99 -5.73
CA LEU A 616 21.38 24.01 -5.60
C LEU A 616 22.07 23.74 -6.94
N GLU A 617 21.28 23.65 -7.99
CA GLU A 617 21.74 23.52 -9.38
C GLU A 617 21.44 24.83 -10.12
N ASN A 618 22.31 25.20 -11.03
CA ASN A 618 22.01 26.33 -11.91
C ASN A 618 20.79 25.98 -12.76
N PRO A 619 19.73 26.81 -12.70
CA PRO A 619 18.55 26.52 -13.48
C PRO A 619 18.91 26.49 -14.98
N GLU A 620 18.42 25.48 -15.69
CA GLU A 620 18.60 25.36 -17.13
C GLU A 620 17.95 26.55 -17.85
N PRO A 621 18.54 27.09 -18.91
CA PRO A 621 17.87 28.06 -19.77
C PRO A 621 16.56 27.51 -20.31
N ALA A 622 15.52 28.34 -20.38
CA ALA A 622 14.23 27.97 -20.96
C ALA A 622 14.21 28.15 -22.49
N GLY A 623 15.27 27.71 -23.18
CA GLY A 623 15.46 27.97 -24.60
C GLY A 623 15.52 29.48 -24.88
N ASP A 624 14.94 29.92 -25.97
CA ASP A 624 14.92 31.35 -26.39
C ASP A 624 13.80 32.14 -25.72
N GLN A 625 13.17 31.61 -24.65
CA GLN A 625 12.08 32.32 -23.96
C GLN A 625 12.62 33.58 -23.23
N THR A 626 12.01 34.70 -23.50
CA THR A 626 12.30 35.97 -22.85
C THR A 626 11.19 36.36 -21.86
N CYS A 627 11.57 37.04 -20.81
CA CYS A 627 10.65 37.49 -19.77
C CYS A 627 9.62 38.51 -20.30
N PRO A 628 8.32 38.25 -20.17
CA PRO A 628 7.28 39.14 -20.67
C PRO A 628 7.25 40.51 -19.95
N LEU A 629 7.93 40.64 -18.79
CA LEU A 629 7.96 41.90 -18.04
C LEU A 629 9.22 42.72 -18.29
N CYS A 630 10.38 42.10 -18.52
CA CYS A 630 11.65 42.85 -18.61
C CYS A 630 12.58 42.42 -19.76
N GLY A 631 12.14 41.49 -20.63
CA GLY A 631 12.91 41.03 -21.78
C GLY A 631 14.15 40.18 -21.47
N ALA A 632 14.49 39.92 -20.18
CA ALA A 632 15.64 39.12 -19.82
C ALA A 632 15.40 37.63 -20.15
N PRO A 633 16.46 36.83 -20.37
CA PRO A 633 16.34 35.39 -20.58
C PRO A 633 15.56 34.69 -19.44
N MET A 634 14.83 33.65 -19.79
CA MET A 634 14.11 32.87 -18.77
C MET A 634 14.82 31.56 -18.45
N MET A 635 14.66 31.10 -17.23
CA MET A 635 15.26 29.89 -16.69
C MET A 635 14.18 28.92 -16.24
N ILE A 636 14.40 27.62 -16.43
CA ILE A 636 13.47 26.58 -16.00
C ILE A 636 13.52 26.46 -14.48
N ARG A 637 12.35 26.57 -13.84
CA ARG A 637 12.17 26.32 -12.41
C ARG A 637 11.02 25.35 -12.18
N THR A 638 11.09 24.64 -11.06
CA THR A 638 10.01 23.74 -10.62
C THR A 638 9.21 24.40 -9.51
N GLY A 639 7.89 24.44 -9.66
CA GLY A 639 6.97 24.97 -8.67
C GLY A 639 5.86 23.96 -8.35
N ARG A 640 4.89 24.39 -7.52
CA ARG A 640 3.75 23.56 -7.08
C ARG A 640 2.98 22.92 -8.24
N PHE A 641 2.95 23.58 -9.39
CA PHE A 641 2.19 23.17 -10.56
C PHE A 641 3.03 22.54 -11.68
N GLY A 642 4.29 22.20 -11.41
CA GLY A 642 5.23 21.63 -12.38
C GLY A 642 6.34 22.59 -12.79
N ARG A 643 7.03 22.25 -13.89
CA ARG A 643 8.12 23.09 -14.47
C ARG A 643 7.52 24.33 -15.14
N PHE A 644 8.19 25.47 -15.00
CA PHE A 644 7.80 26.73 -15.63
C PHE A 644 9.03 27.58 -15.92
N ALA A 645 8.92 28.50 -16.83
CA ALA A 645 9.95 29.49 -17.11
C ALA A 645 9.81 30.68 -16.17
N ALA A 646 10.90 31.06 -15.47
CA ALA A 646 10.98 32.23 -14.60
C ALA A 646 12.10 33.17 -15.06
N CYS A 647 11.92 34.45 -14.86
CA CYS A 647 12.92 35.47 -15.22
C CYS A 647 14.28 35.17 -14.53
N SER A 648 15.38 35.29 -15.27
CA SER A 648 16.74 35.15 -14.72
C SER A 648 17.07 36.23 -13.67
N ARG A 649 16.36 37.39 -13.69
CA ARG A 649 16.52 38.48 -12.73
C ARG A 649 15.65 38.32 -11.46
N TYR A 650 15.08 37.13 -11.21
CA TYR A 650 14.37 36.92 -9.96
C TYR A 650 15.32 37.01 -8.76
N PRO A 651 15.01 37.73 -7.66
CA PRO A 651 13.69 38.25 -7.25
C PRO A 651 13.35 39.67 -7.74
N ASP A 652 14.24 40.36 -8.41
CA ASP A 652 14.04 41.75 -8.85
C ASP A 652 12.94 41.85 -9.93
N CYS A 653 12.87 40.84 -10.79
CA CYS A 653 11.77 40.69 -11.73
C CYS A 653 11.04 39.35 -11.45
N LYS A 654 9.72 39.43 -11.24
CA LYS A 654 8.88 38.26 -10.94
C LYS A 654 8.17 37.68 -12.18
N GLY A 655 8.68 37.95 -13.39
CA GLY A 655 8.10 37.44 -14.63
C GLY A 655 8.15 35.91 -14.69
N THR A 656 7.03 35.29 -15.01
CA THR A 656 6.91 33.85 -15.20
C THR A 656 6.10 33.55 -16.44
N SER A 657 6.39 32.47 -17.12
CA SER A 657 5.63 31.97 -18.25
C SER A 657 5.59 30.42 -18.27
N PRO A 658 4.59 29.81 -18.90
CA PRO A 658 4.60 28.37 -19.13
C PRO A 658 5.84 27.95 -19.93
N LEU A 659 6.39 26.76 -19.62
CA LEU A 659 7.53 26.24 -20.36
C LEU A 659 7.09 25.80 -21.76
N GLN A 660 7.63 26.46 -22.79
CA GLN A 660 7.41 26.10 -24.20
C GLN A 660 8.28 24.88 -24.54
N ILE A 661 7.72 23.99 -25.34
CA ILE A 661 8.41 22.75 -25.77
C ILE A 661 8.86 22.83 -27.23
N GLY A 662 8.77 24.00 -27.87
CA GLY A 662 9.21 24.23 -29.23
C GLY A 662 8.31 23.59 -30.32
N VAL A 663 7.09 23.19 -29.95
CA VAL A 663 6.13 22.57 -30.89
C VAL A 663 4.96 23.51 -31.13
N PRO A 664 4.67 23.92 -32.37
CA PRO A 664 3.51 24.73 -32.67
C PRO A 664 2.20 23.98 -32.43
N CYS A 665 1.12 24.69 -32.14
CA CYS A 665 -0.18 24.09 -31.99
C CYS A 665 -0.65 23.45 -33.31
N PRO A 666 -1.05 22.16 -33.34
CA PRO A 666 -1.44 21.50 -34.59
C PRO A 666 -2.86 21.85 -35.07
N ARG A 667 -3.55 22.74 -34.35
CA ARG A 667 -4.90 23.15 -34.73
C ARG A 667 -4.83 24.21 -35.83
N GLU A 668 -5.54 24.00 -36.88
CA GLU A 668 -5.61 24.89 -38.04
C GLU A 668 -6.06 26.31 -37.62
N GLY A 669 -5.34 27.35 -38.07
CA GLY A 669 -5.61 28.75 -37.71
C GLY A 669 -5.13 29.17 -36.32
N CYS A 670 -4.42 28.29 -35.56
CA CYS A 670 -3.87 28.64 -34.26
C CYS A 670 -2.35 28.92 -34.33
N ASP A 671 -1.96 30.15 -34.01
CA ASP A 671 -0.55 30.59 -33.92
C ASP A 671 0.11 30.26 -32.56
N GLY A 672 -0.60 29.53 -31.72
CA GLY A 672 -0.12 29.16 -30.38
C GLY A 672 0.96 28.09 -30.41
N GLN A 673 1.67 27.97 -29.27
CA GLN A 673 2.64 26.93 -29.04
C GLN A 673 2.19 25.95 -27.91
N LEU A 674 2.64 24.72 -28.00
CA LEU A 674 2.37 23.74 -26.96
C LEU A 674 3.29 23.98 -25.75
N VAL A 675 2.68 23.95 -24.58
CA VAL A 675 3.34 24.17 -23.29
C VAL A 675 3.06 23.03 -22.35
N GLU A 676 4.04 22.71 -21.51
CA GLU A 676 3.85 21.74 -20.44
C GLU A 676 2.89 22.27 -19.36
N LYS A 677 1.87 21.48 -19.01
CA LYS A 677 0.88 21.77 -17.97
C LYS A 677 0.69 20.57 -17.06
N ARG A 678 0.19 20.81 -15.85
CA ARG A 678 -0.14 19.75 -14.90
C ARG A 678 -1.64 19.73 -14.63
N SER A 679 -2.25 18.56 -14.73
CA SER A 679 -3.67 18.36 -14.42
C SER A 679 -3.92 18.46 -12.91
N LYS A 680 -5.18 18.67 -12.48
CA LYS A 680 -5.59 18.66 -11.06
C LYS A 680 -5.20 17.36 -10.32
N ARG A 681 -4.99 16.26 -11.06
CA ARG A 681 -4.56 14.96 -10.53
C ARG A 681 -3.04 14.76 -10.57
N GLY A 682 -2.26 15.82 -10.83
CA GLY A 682 -0.80 15.80 -10.83
C GLY A 682 -0.13 15.21 -12.09
N ARG A 683 -0.90 14.80 -13.10
CA ARG A 683 -0.35 14.23 -14.35
C ARG A 683 0.02 15.35 -15.32
N THR A 684 1.22 15.26 -15.92
CA THR A 684 1.66 16.17 -16.97
C THR A 684 0.86 15.95 -18.26
N PHE A 685 0.51 17.02 -18.93
CA PHE A 685 -0.07 17.07 -20.27
C PHE A 685 0.45 18.29 -21.03
N TYR A 686 0.29 18.29 -22.32
CA TYR A 686 0.76 19.36 -23.19
C TYR A 686 -0.45 20.05 -23.82
N GLY A 687 -0.59 21.36 -23.58
CA GLY A 687 -1.74 22.12 -24.07
C GLY A 687 -1.32 23.40 -24.77
N CYS A 688 -2.18 23.92 -25.62
CA CYS A 688 -1.94 25.23 -26.27
C CYS A 688 -1.82 26.36 -25.24
N ASN A 689 -0.87 27.28 -25.45
CA ASN A 689 -0.68 28.48 -24.63
C ASN A 689 -1.79 29.52 -24.83
N ARG A 690 -2.59 29.42 -25.91
CA ARG A 690 -3.73 30.24 -26.22
C ARG A 690 -5.03 29.80 -25.51
N TYR A 691 -4.95 28.87 -24.58
CA TYR A 691 -6.13 28.50 -23.79
C TYR A 691 -6.66 29.73 -22.98
N PRO A 692 -7.96 30.05 -22.97
CA PRO A 692 -9.10 29.25 -23.43
C PRO A 692 -9.48 29.32 -24.90
N ASP A 693 -8.90 30.25 -25.71
CA ASP A 693 -9.26 30.46 -27.11
C ASP A 693 -8.94 29.20 -27.99
N CYS A 694 -7.91 28.44 -27.60
CA CYS A 694 -7.60 27.15 -28.18
C CYS A 694 -7.51 26.09 -27.06
N ASP A 695 -8.36 25.06 -27.13
CA ASP A 695 -8.47 23.98 -26.15
C ASP A 695 -7.65 22.75 -26.48
N PHE A 696 -6.75 22.82 -27.46
CA PHE A 696 -5.92 21.69 -27.85
C PHE A 696 -5.09 21.18 -26.67
N ALA A 697 -5.11 19.84 -26.45
CA ALA A 697 -4.32 19.17 -25.42
C ALA A 697 -3.89 17.75 -25.86
N SER A 698 -2.68 17.36 -25.46
CA SER A 698 -2.12 16.02 -25.67
C SER A 698 -1.62 15.45 -24.34
N TRP A 699 -1.88 14.15 -24.08
CA TRP A 699 -1.34 13.43 -22.93
C TRP A 699 0.05 12.87 -23.17
N ASN A 700 0.43 12.70 -24.44
CA ASN A 700 1.75 12.24 -24.84
C ASN A 700 2.62 13.44 -25.21
N LYS A 701 3.91 13.36 -24.94
CA LYS A 701 4.84 14.47 -25.18
C LYS A 701 5.00 14.69 -26.68
N PRO A 702 4.69 15.88 -27.20
CA PRO A 702 4.92 16.21 -28.59
C PRO A 702 6.41 16.35 -28.91
N VAL A 703 6.79 15.99 -30.13
CA VAL A 703 8.15 16.08 -30.68
C VAL A 703 8.18 17.26 -31.67
N ALA A 704 9.29 18.01 -31.66
CA ALA A 704 9.44 19.17 -32.53
C ALA A 704 9.50 18.81 -34.02
N THR A 705 9.98 17.62 -34.36
CA THR A 705 10.07 17.15 -35.75
C THR A 705 8.70 16.69 -36.25
N PRO A 706 8.14 17.26 -37.32
CA PRO A 706 6.89 16.81 -37.89
C PRO A 706 7.02 15.43 -38.57
N CYS A 707 5.88 14.79 -38.77
CA CYS A 707 5.85 13.49 -39.45
C CYS A 707 6.42 13.58 -40.87
N PRO A 708 7.35 12.69 -41.25
CA PRO A 708 7.96 12.73 -42.58
C PRO A 708 6.97 12.42 -43.72
N ASP A 709 5.89 11.68 -43.41
CA ASP A 709 4.91 11.29 -44.44
C ASP A 709 3.81 12.32 -44.67
N CYS A 710 3.30 12.91 -43.55
CA CYS A 710 2.10 13.75 -43.67
C CYS A 710 2.26 15.15 -43.03
N GLY A 711 3.44 15.49 -42.49
CA GLY A 711 3.67 16.76 -41.81
C GLY A 711 2.95 16.91 -40.46
N GLY A 712 2.17 15.91 -40.02
CA GLY A 712 1.38 15.94 -38.81
C GLY A 712 2.24 15.89 -37.51
N MET A 713 1.66 16.28 -36.39
CA MET A 713 2.34 16.27 -35.09
C MET A 713 2.72 14.84 -34.69
N VAL A 714 3.97 14.65 -34.26
CA VAL A 714 4.49 13.41 -33.70
C VAL A 714 4.51 13.47 -32.19
N VAL A 715 4.24 12.35 -31.53
CA VAL A 715 4.25 12.24 -30.06
C VAL A 715 5.06 11.02 -29.61
N GLU A 716 5.75 11.17 -28.47
CA GLU A 716 6.42 10.07 -27.79
C GLU A 716 5.40 9.13 -27.14
N LYS A 717 5.54 7.83 -27.35
CA LYS A 717 4.75 6.77 -26.75
C LYS A 717 5.64 5.67 -26.17
N SER A 718 5.11 4.95 -25.20
CA SER A 718 5.78 3.77 -24.64
C SER A 718 4.80 2.62 -24.52
N SER A 719 5.23 1.42 -24.90
CA SER A 719 4.46 0.20 -24.70
C SER A 719 5.34 -0.93 -24.15
N LYS A 720 4.73 -1.87 -23.41
CA LYS A 720 5.46 -3.03 -22.87
C LYS A 720 6.08 -3.94 -23.93
N ALA A 721 5.50 -3.96 -25.12
CA ALA A 721 5.94 -4.84 -26.22
C ALA A 721 7.02 -4.20 -27.09
N LYS A 722 7.03 -2.85 -27.23
CA LYS A 722 7.87 -2.14 -28.20
C LYS A 722 8.86 -1.15 -27.57
N GLY A 723 8.83 -0.98 -26.22
CA GLY A 723 9.61 0.07 -25.56
C GLY A 723 9.09 1.47 -25.89
N ASN A 724 9.99 2.45 -25.94
CA ASN A 724 9.69 3.82 -26.36
C ASN A 724 9.72 3.90 -27.89
N PHE A 725 8.78 4.65 -28.45
CA PHE A 725 8.69 4.92 -29.89
C PHE A 725 7.94 6.22 -30.14
N GLN A 726 8.12 6.81 -31.30
CA GLN A 726 7.39 8.00 -31.72
C GLN A 726 6.25 7.60 -32.66
N GLN A 727 5.12 8.29 -32.58
CA GLN A 727 3.98 8.03 -33.46
C GLN A 727 3.32 9.30 -33.93
N CYS A 728 3.03 9.40 -35.21
CA CYS A 728 2.25 10.47 -35.78
C CYS A 728 0.81 10.43 -35.28
N THR A 729 0.27 11.60 -34.88
CA THR A 729 -1.11 11.71 -34.41
C THR A 729 -2.14 11.60 -35.53
N VAL A 730 -1.75 11.91 -36.77
CA VAL A 730 -2.60 11.92 -37.97
C VAL A 730 -2.55 10.58 -38.72
N CYS A 731 -1.42 10.22 -39.36
CA CYS A 731 -1.31 9.00 -40.19
C CYS A 731 -0.96 7.75 -39.39
N LYS A 732 -0.68 7.86 -38.10
CA LYS A 732 -0.29 6.75 -37.19
C LYS A 732 1.05 6.09 -37.56
N LEU A 733 1.85 6.66 -38.42
CA LEU A 733 3.20 6.18 -38.72
C LEU A 733 3.99 6.05 -37.41
N GLU A 734 4.58 4.89 -37.16
CA GLU A 734 5.52 4.66 -36.07
C GLU A 734 6.92 4.96 -36.56
N ILE A 735 7.63 5.82 -35.85
CA ILE A 735 8.99 6.24 -36.15
C ILE A 735 9.85 5.68 -35.01
N PRO A 736 10.85 4.82 -35.30
CA PRO A 736 11.81 4.37 -34.29
C PRO A 736 12.60 5.59 -33.76
N GLU A 737 13.01 5.53 -32.49
CA GLU A 737 13.88 6.56 -31.89
C GLU A 737 15.24 6.60 -32.55
#